data_b5ab9ea373a83af6233a83a6d54e182b
#
_entry.id   b5ab9ea373a83af6233a83a6d54e182b
#
_cell.length_a   1.000
_cell.length_b   1.000
_cell.length_c   1.000
_cell.angle_alpha   90.00
_cell.angle_beta   90.00
_cell.angle_gamma   90.00
#
_symmetry.space_group_name_H-M   'P 1'
#
loop_
_entity.id
_entity.type
_entity.pdbx_description
1 polymer ?
#
loop_
_entity_poly.entity_id
_entity_poly.type
_entity_poly.pdbx_seq_one_letter_code
_entity_poly.pdbx_strand_id
1 'polypeptide(L)'
;MKIINRLILGLAVFAGITTSCKEDDDVNIPGGLSLDVEEITVGPEKSFKEIMVKADVNWQASSSTPWISVSPANGTGSATCELNIDSTLTYTARTAQIRFSPAGNEAKILKVTQFGFGKQIILDKPEVELENSDIEDNRYFDVNISTNVQFAIEGVEYSFAEEVPADEKEGMSASDKADWLTLPKEEDLNVNLDRGSRPRSVKARFKWNMNAVPYTRVAKVKLVPKNSEDQLVDSDGNEIDAVYLTVTQKPAIRIEDNRAGDSISIVLITQKVQCMYSLDVSENMRNWSDVTLWEETDEDLPEAAAVGRVRSLSIAMIDTKETLPQEIKNLKYLESFNIQSNTNRQDREIVLGPEICELKHLKKLSITSYGLVELPEEFVKLGGASDKSYVGLEQLGLESNNFASLSKVTSIVNKENFPKLKVLKLSGCRRNDTMLDMSQMESGYKWKGKHIGMYVDLDKSSDKNEFMKLMEWDTLEQLQLSYGFIEGELPTDEEMMAKFGNYSQYASQHPDADVCTLLADTCQWLKTSDKAVTVKYDGGEFSVKGTDVPCVLPNTKVFYINLNFLTGKLPNWIIFHPYLIDWYPESMVFQQEGGKNSDGVEVGFNEVPMDFDYFYGKQANDQNAAFPKYFGKYVLEEETSGE
;
A
#
# COMPACT_ATOMS: atom_id res chain seq x y z
N MET A 1 -24.40 21.49 -26.15
CA MET A 1 -25.04 22.05 -24.95
C MET A 1 -26.25 21.19 -24.56
N LYS A 2 -26.02 19.92 -24.24
CA LYS A 2 -27.06 18.95 -23.75
C LYS A 2 -26.49 17.77 -22.96
N ILE A 3 -25.31 17.87 -22.34
CA ILE A 3 -24.67 16.78 -21.58
C ILE A 3 -24.37 17.17 -20.12
N ILE A 4 -24.70 18.40 -19.68
CA ILE A 4 -24.37 18.88 -18.31
C ILE A 4 -25.49 18.66 -17.28
N ASN A 5 -26.67 18.17 -17.66
CA ASN A 5 -27.83 18.08 -16.75
C ASN A 5 -28.11 16.67 -16.18
N ARG A 6 -27.15 15.76 -16.14
CA ARG A 6 -27.35 14.44 -15.49
C ARG A 6 -26.40 14.12 -14.33
N LEU A 7 -25.57 15.07 -13.88
CA LEU A 7 -24.59 14.85 -12.80
C LEU A 7 -24.92 15.60 -11.49
N ILE A 8 -26.11 16.16 -11.32
CA ILE A 8 -26.48 16.92 -10.10
C ILE A 8 -27.65 16.28 -9.33
N LEU A 9 -28.01 15.03 -9.58
CA LEU A 9 -29.10 14.36 -8.85
C LEU A 9 -28.66 13.17 -7.98
N GLY A 10 -27.39 13.06 -7.64
CA GLY A 10 -26.82 11.98 -6.84
C GLY A 10 -26.25 12.38 -5.48
N LEU A 11 -26.39 13.63 -5.03
CA LEU A 11 -25.69 14.11 -3.83
C LEU A 11 -26.60 14.74 -2.77
N ALA A 12 -27.79 14.23 -2.58
CA ALA A 12 -28.69 14.74 -1.55
C ALA A 12 -29.54 13.63 -0.93
N VAL A 13 -28.96 12.58 -0.35
CA VAL A 13 -29.59 11.79 0.73
C VAL A 13 -28.49 11.03 1.49
N PHE A 14 -27.78 11.70 2.40
CA PHE A 14 -27.16 11.05 3.57
C PHE A 14 -26.84 12.14 4.60
N ALA A 15 -27.88 12.63 5.26
CA ALA A 15 -27.73 13.33 6.53
C ALA A 15 -28.89 12.94 7.44
N GLY A 16 -28.53 12.27 8.52
CA GLY A 16 -29.40 12.08 9.68
C GLY A 16 -29.92 10.67 9.87
N ILE A 17 -29.32 9.95 10.81
CA ILE A 17 -29.98 9.58 12.07
C ILE A 17 -28.99 8.72 12.86
N THR A 18 -28.44 9.31 13.91
CA THR A 18 -27.88 8.57 15.04
C THR A 18 -29.02 8.38 16.04
N THR A 19 -29.47 7.16 16.25
CA THR A 19 -30.05 6.73 17.52
C THR A 19 -29.77 5.26 17.72
N SER A 20 -29.03 4.99 18.78
CA SER A 20 -28.88 3.69 19.42
C SER A 20 -30.24 3.12 19.80
N CYS A 21 -30.59 1.95 19.32
CA CYS A 21 -31.44 0.99 20.03
C CYS A 21 -31.07 -0.41 19.50
N LYS A 22 -30.82 -1.32 20.45
CA LYS A 22 -30.85 -2.76 20.19
C LYS A 22 -32.29 -3.11 19.82
N GLU A 23 -32.50 -3.49 18.60
CA GLU A 23 -33.70 -4.22 18.17
C GLU A 23 -33.24 -5.32 17.22
N ASP A 24 -33.85 -6.48 17.41
CA ASP A 24 -33.67 -7.67 16.59
C ASP A 24 -33.77 -7.29 15.10
N ASP A 25 -32.72 -7.57 14.35
CA ASP A 25 -32.73 -7.42 12.90
C ASP A 25 -33.75 -8.40 12.31
N ASP A 26 -34.98 -7.95 12.18
CA ASP A 26 -35.96 -8.57 11.28
C ASP A 26 -35.46 -8.37 9.85
N VAL A 27 -34.64 -9.32 9.36
CA VAL A 27 -34.30 -9.41 7.95
C VAL A 27 -35.58 -9.74 7.20
N ASN A 28 -36.21 -8.71 6.68
CA ASN A 28 -37.35 -8.86 5.77
C ASN A 28 -36.84 -9.51 4.47
N ILE A 29 -37.03 -10.83 4.32
CA ILE A 29 -36.70 -11.59 3.12
C ILE A 29 -37.99 -11.71 2.29
N PRO A 30 -38.22 -10.83 1.30
CA PRO A 30 -39.45 -10.85 0.52
C PRO A 30 -39.58 -12.17 -0.23
N GLY A 31 -40.59 -12.98 0.09
CA GLY A 31 -40.90 -14.26 -0.58
C GLY A 31 -39.94 -15.40 -0.27
N GLY A 32 -39.18 -15.34 0.84
CA GLY A 32 -38.10 -16.26 1.17
C GLY A 32 -38.33 -17.16 2.38
N LEU A 33 -37.39 -18.12 2.54
CA LEU A 33 -37.23 -18.94 3.72
C LEU A 33 -35.78 -18.99 4.14
N SER A 34 -35.50 -18.81 5.45
CA SER A 34 -34.20 -19.02 6.04
C SER A 34 -34.29 -19.87 7.32
N LEU A 35 -33.18 -20.50 7.65
CA LEU A 35 -33.03 -21.28 8.88
C LEU A 35 -32.02 -20.57 9.79
N ASP A 36 -32.23 -20.67 11.09
CA ASP A 36 -31.29 -20.15 12.10
C ASP A 36 -30.01 -20.98 12.21
N VAL A 37 -30.03 -22.23 11.74
CA VAL A 37 -28.90 -23.13 11.66
C VAL A 37 -28.90 -23.91 10.32
N GLU A 38 -27.74 -24.17 9.77
CA GLU A 38 -27.55 -24.92 8.51
C GLU A 38 -27.05 -26.34 8.77
N GLU A 39 -26.45 -26.59 9.95
CA GLU A 39 -25.91 -27.88 10.32
C GLU A 39 -26.17 -28.20 11.80
N ILE A 40 -26.52 -29.45 12.09
CA ILE A 40 -26.72 -29.95 13.45
C ILE A 40 -25.87 -31.21 13.64
N THR A 41 -25.15 -31.28 14.77
CA THR A 41 -24.32 -32.42 15.15
C THR A 41 -24.82 -32.97 16.48
N VAL A 42 -25.07 -34.29 16.53
CA VAL A 42 -25.58 -34.97 17.72
C VAL A 42 -24.83 -36.28 17.99
N GLY A 43 -24.90 -36.76 19.22
CA GLY A 43 -24.33 -38.04 19.63
C GLY A 43 -25.22 -39.25 19.29
N PRO A 44 -24.79 -40.46 19.70
CA PRO A 44 -25.51 -41.73 19.36
C PRO A 44 -26.85 -41.86 20.05
N GLU A 45 -27.09 -41.09 21.10
CA GLU A 45 -28.33 -41.15 21.89
C GLU A 45 -29.49 -40.46 21.19
N LYS A 46 -30.71 -40.87 21.54
CA LYS A 46 -31.92 -40.15 21.11
C LYS A 46 -31.86 -38.70 21.51
N SER A 47 -32.13 -37.78 20.61
CA SER A 47 -32.05 -36.36 20.86
C SER A 47 -33.17 -35.56 20.20
N PHE A 48 -33.45 -34.39 20.80
CA PHE A 48 -34.42 -33.43 20.29
C PHE A 48 -33.67 -32.10 20.05
N LYS A 49 -33.95 -31.46 18.93
CA LYS A 49 -33.38 -30.16 18.56
C LYS A 49 -34.48 -29.24 18.04
N GLU A 50 -34.50 -28.03 18.55
CA GLU A 50 -35.35 -26.97 18.01
C GLU A 50 -34.57 -26.18 16.96
N ILE A 51 -35.25 -25.83 15.87
CA ILE A 51 -34.73 -24.94 14.82
C ILE A 51 -35.81 -23.91 14.50
N MET A 52 -35.39 -22.69 14.20
CA MET A 52 -36.30 -21.64 13.78
C MET A 52 -36.32 -21.53 12.26
N VAL A 53 -37.47 -21.75 11.70
CA VAL A 53 -37.77 -21.47 10.28
C VAL A 53 -38.33 -20.06 10.22
N LYS A 54 -37.62 -19.14 9.62
CA LYS A 54 -38.10 -17.78 9.32
C LYS A 54 -38.62 -17.78 7.89
N ALA A 55 -39.92 -17.56 7.69
CA ALA A 55 -40.54 -17.54 6.39
C ALA A 55 -41.73 -16.58 6.34
N ASP A 56 -41.99 -16.02 5.17
CA ASP A 56 -43.19 -15.23 4.85
C ASP A 56 -44.10 -15.95 3.86
N VAL A 57 -43.77 -17.21 3.51
CA VAL A 57 -44.49 -18.07 2.56
C VAL A 57 -44.81 -19.42 3.19
N ASN A 58 -45.70 -20.15 2.54
CA ASN A 58 -45.99 -21.55 2.90
C ASN A 58 -44.75 -22.42 2.60
N TRP A 59 -44.46 -23.35 3.49
CA TRP A 59 -43.32 -24.25 3.32
C TRP A 59 -43.65 -25.66 3.81
N GLN A 60 -42.86 -26.63 3.34
CA GLN A 60 -42.90 -28.02 3.74
C GLN A 60 -41.49 -28.52 4.04
N ALA A 61 -41.33 -29.23 5.14
CA ALA A 61 -40.09 -29.94 5.50
C ALA A 61 -40.22 -31.44 5.20
N SER A 62 -39.11 -32.01 4.69
CA SER A 62 -39.00 -33.47 4.46
C SER A 62 -37.61 -33.95 4.85
N SER A 63 -37.54 -35.08 5.58
CA SER A 63 -36.26 -35.72 5.92
C SER A 63 -35.87 -36.71 4.82
N SER A 64 -34.56 -36.79 4.54
CA SER A 64 -34.01 -37.79 3.60
C SER A 64 -33.94 -39.20 4.20
N THR A 65 -34.23 -39.36 5.49
CA THR A 65 -34.06 -40.61 6.23
C THR A 65 -35.18 -40.82 7.25
N PRO A 66 -35.53 -42.08 7.59
CA PRO A 66 -36.61 -42.36 8.56
C PRO A 66 -36.21 -42.12 10.02
N TRP A 67 -34.93 -41.94 10.33
CA TRP A 67 -34.43 -41.77 11.72
C TRP A 67 -34.49 -40.29 12.21
N ILE A 68 -34.97 -39.38 11.37
CA ILE A 68 -35.26 -37.99 11.75
C ILE A 68 -36.69 -37.66 11.35
N SER A 69 -37.48 -37.19 12.31
CA SER A 69 -38.78 -36.59 12.05
C SER A 69 -38.79 -35.10 12.43
N VAL A 70 -39.57 -34.32 11.66
CA VAL A 70 -39.70 -32.86 11.83
C VAL A 70 -41.15 -32.56 12.24
N SER A 71 -41.33 -31.77 13.28
CA SER A 71 -42.67 -31.36 13.74
C SER A 71 -42.65 -29.85 14.15
N PRO A 72 -43.50 -29.01 13.54
CA PRO A 72 -44.37 -29.30 12.39
C PRO A 72 -43.57 -29.52 11.11
N ALA A 73 -44.06 -30.39 10.22
CA ALA A 73 -43.46 -30.64 8.92
C ALA A 73 -43.94 -29.66 7.81
N ASN A 74 -44.79 -28.72 8.12
CA ASN A 74 -45.23 -27.64 7.25
C ASN A 74 -45.69 -26.43 8.04
N GLY A 75 -45.67 -25.25 7.41
CA GLY A 75 -46.10 -24.01 8.02
C GLY A 75 -46.52 -22.95 6.99
N THR A 76 -47.20 -21.92 7.48
CA THR A 76 -47.69 -20.78 6.69
C THR A 76 -46.98 -19.47 7.06
N GLY A 77 -45.73 -19.53 7.47
CA GLY A 77 -44.90 -18.42 7.97
C GLY A 77 -43.80 -18.94 8.89
N SER A 78 -43.21 -18.05 9.66
CA SER A 78 -42.17 -18.43 10.62
C SER A 78 -42.69 -19.38 11.69
N ALA A 79 -41.92 -20.42 12.02
CA ALA A 79 -42.27 -21.41 13.03
C ALA A 79 -41.01 -22.02 13.66
N THR A 80 -41.14 -22.45 14.91
CA THR A 80 -40.14 -23.33 15.53
C THR A 80 -40.47 -24.78 15.22
N CYS A 81 -39.54 -25.52 14.63
CA CYS A 81 -39.66 -26.94 14.37
C CYS A 81 -38.81 -27.75 15.35
N GLU A 82 -39.39 -28.79 15.91
CA GLU A 82 -38.65 -29.78 16.67
C GLU A 82 -38.21 -30.93 15.76
N LEU A 83 -36.90 -31.22 15.80
CA LEU A 83 -36.32 -32.40 15.16
C LEU A 83 -36.20 -33.51 16.19
N ASN A 84 -36.87 -34.61 15.95
CA ASN A 84 -36.76 -35.81 16.76
C ASN A 84 -35.80 -36.79 16.05
N ILE A 85 -34.63 -37.01 16.65
CA ILE A 85 -33.52 -37.79 16.08
C ILE A 85 -33.39 -39.07 16.89
N ASP A 86 -33.62 -40.21 16.25
CA ASP A 86 -33.53 -41.53 16.91
C ASP A 86 -32.11 -41.92 17.27
N SER A 87 -31.94 -42.71 18.31
CA SER A 87 -30.63 -43.30 18.70
C SER A 87 -30.05 -44.16 17.61
N THR A 88 -28.71 -44.31 17.62
CA THR A 88 -27.99 -45.25 16.76
C THR A 88 -27.13 -46.20 17.58
N LEU A 89 -26.97 -47.41 17.07
CA LEU A 89 -26.03 -48.43 17.61
C LEU A 89 -24.81 -48.60 16.71
N THR A 90 -24.68 -47.78 15.67
CA THR A 90 -23.53 -47.85 14.75
C THR A 90 -22.26 -47.31 15.41
N TYR A 91 -21.12 -47.80 14.95
CA TYR A 91 -19.82 -47.36 15.40
C TYR A 91 -19.43 -46.04 14.70
N THR A 92 -19.80 -45.89 13.46
CA THR A 92 -19.52 -44.71 12.61
C THR A 92 -20.66 -43.68 12.61
N ALA A 93 -20.36 -42.46 12.19
CA ALA A 93 -21.34 -41.40 12.03
C ALA A 93 -22.24 -41.65 10.82
N ARG A 94 -23.48 -41.14 10.89
CA ARG A 94 -24.42 -41.12 9.78
C ARG A 94 -24.92 -39.69 9.53
N THR A 95 -25.24 -39.38 8.29
CA THR A 95 -25.74 -38.07 7.88
C THR A 95 -27.14 -38.13 7.29
N ALA A 96 -27.89 -37.06 7.45
CA ALA A 96 -29.18 -36.85 6.83
C ALA A 96 -29.33 -35.40 6.38
N GLN A 97 -30.24 -35.17 5.42
CA GLN A 97 -30.62 -33.84 5.00
C GLN A 97 -32.11 -33.65 5.26
N ILE A 98 -32.44 -32.48 5.81
CA ILE A 98 -33.81 -32.03 5.95
C ILE A 98 -33.99 -30.89 4.96
N ARG A 99 -34.92 -31.10 4.03
CA ARG A 99 -35.23 -30.14 2.99
C ARG A 99 -36.45 -29.31 3.38
N PHE A 100 -36.30 -28.00 3.46
CA PHE A 100 -37.36 -27.05 3.65
C PHE A 100 -37.66 -26.37 2.31
N SER A 101 -38.84 -26.71 1.75
CA SER A 101 -39.27 -26.28 0.42
C SER A 101 -40.32 -25.17 0.55
N PRO A 102 -40.00 -23.90 0.33
CA PRO A 102 -40.97 -22.83 0.28
C PRO A 102 -41.73 -22.86 -1.03
N ALA A 103 -42.98 -22.40 -1.02
CA ALA A 103 -43.80 -22.33 -2.22
C ALA A 103 -43.21 -21.28 -3.19
N GLY A 104 -42.79 -21.72 -4.38
CA GLY A 104 -42.30 -20.84 -5.45
C GLY A 104 -40.84 -20.38 -5.36
N ASN A 105 -40.07 -20.86 -4.40
CA ASN A 105 -38.68 -20.48 -4.18
C ASN A 105 -37.74 -21.68 -3.97
N GLU A 106 -36.44 -21.43 -3.95
CA GLU A 106 -35.44 -22.47 -3.70
C GLU A 106 -35.52 -23.05 -2.29
N ALA A 107 -35.36 -24.37 -2.21
CA ALA A 107 -35.36 -25.06 -0.93
C ALA A 107 -34.07 -24.82 -0.13
N LYS A 108 -34.21 -24.75 1.18
CA LYS A 108 -33.07 -24.73 2.12
C LYS A 108 -32.84 -26.14 2.66
N ILE A 109 -31.57 -26.48 2.83
CA ILE A 109 -31.12 -27.78 3.31
C ILE A 109 -30.51 -27.61 4.69
N LEU A 110 -31.01 -28.36 5.65
CA LEU A 110 -30.37 -28.51 6.96
C LEU A 110 -29.66 -29.87 6.97
N LYS A 111 -28.36 -29.87 7.21
CA LYS A 111 -27.57 -31.11 7.34
C LYS A 111 -27.57 -31.57 8.78
N VAL A 112 -27.81 -32.84 9.02
CA VAL A 112 -27.75 -33.44 10.35
C VAL A 112 -26.70 -34.56 10.35
N THR A 113 -25.70 -34.45 11.23
CA THR A 113 -24.66 -35.47 11.45
C THR A 113 -24.87 -36.09 12.82
N GLN A 114 -25.18 -37.41 12.86
CA GLN A 114 -25.24 -38.17 14.09
C GLN A 114 -24.01 -39.07 14.22
N PHE A 115 -23.22 -38.82 15.25
CA PHE A 115 -22.05 -39.65 15.57
C PHE A 115 -22.49 -40.99 16.12
N GLY A 116 -21.71 -42.02 15.82
CA GLY A 116 -21.76 -43.33 16.47
C GLY A 116 -20.87 -43.36 17.72
N PHE A 117 -20.46 -44.57 18.14
CA PHE A 117 -19.63 -44.77 19.35
C PHE A 117 -18.14 -44.62 19.07
N GLY A 118 -17.69 -44.70 17.82
CA GLY A 118 -16.30 -44.48 17.43
C GLY A 118 -15.92 -42.99 17.49
N LYS A 119 -14.65 -42.71 17.77
CA LYS A 119 -14.12 -41.35 17.77
C LYS A 119 -13.80 -40.92 16.35
N GLN A 120 -14.38 -39.80 15.91
CA GLN A 120 -14.27 -39.32 14.55
C GLN A 120 -14.06 -37.82 14.48
N ILE A 121 -13.31 -37.42 13.47
CA ILE A 121 -13.19 -36.04 12.99
C ILE A 121 -13.75 -36.04 11.56
N ILE A 122 -14.78 -35.27 11.30
CA ILE A 122 -15.48 -35.25 9.99
C ILE A 122 -15.37 -33.83 9.41
N LEU A 123 -14.80 -33.72 8.24
CA LEU A 123 -14.73 -32.49 7.47
C LEU A 123 -15.93 -32.41 6.50
N ASP A 124 -16.59 -31.26 6.44
CA ASP A 124 -17.63 -31.01 5.43
C ASP A 124 -17.06 -30.95 4.01
N LYS A 125 -15.80 -30.52 3.91
CA LYS A 125 -15.01 -30.40 2.69
C LYS A 125 -13.61 -30.96 2.93
N PRO A 126 -13.37 -32.26 2.71
CA PRO A 126 -12.04 -32.84 2.85
C PRO A 126 -11.05 -32.41 1.75
N GLU A 127 -11.59 -31.89 0.64
CA GLU A 127 -10.84 -31.36 -0.49
C GLU A 127 -11.36 -29.96 -0.82
N VAL A 128 -10.43 -29.02 -1.04
CA VAL A 128 -10.70 -27.63 -1.39
C VAL A 128 -9.85 -27.25 -2.59
N GLU A 129 -10.48 -26.70 -3.62
CA GLU A 129 -9.79 -26.09 -4.75
C GLU A 129 -9.81 -24.56 -4.61
N LEU A 130 -8.67 -23.93 -4.85
CA LEU A 130 -8.47 -22.49 -4.81
C LEU A 130 -8.02 -21.98 -6.18
N GLU A 131 -8.46 -20.78 -6.53
CA GLU A 131 -7.86 -20.04 -7.65
C GLU A 131 -6.41 -19.68 -7.36
N ASN A 132 -5.63 -19.35 -8.39
CA ASN A 132 -4.23 -18.93 -8.18
C ASN A 132 -4.11 -17.55 -7.52
N SER A 133 -5.12 -16.68 -7.71
CA SER A 133 -5.15 -15.32 -7.16
C SER A 133 -6.57 -14.85 -6.90
N ASP A 134 -6.74 -13.98 -5.92
CA ASP A 134 -7.95 -13.21 -5.62
C ASP A 134 -7.53 -11.96 -4.85
N ILE A 135 -8.44 -11.01 -4.62
CA ILE A 135 -8.20 -9.89 -3.71
C ILE A 135 -8.03 -10.39 -2.27
N GLU A 136 -7.25 -9.70 -1.46
CA GLU A 136 -6.89 -10.15 -0.11
C GLU A 136 -8.11 -10.51 0.75
N ASP A 137 -9.16 -9.70 0.68
CA ASP A 137 -10.38 -9.90 1.47
C ASP A 137 -11.13 -11.19 1.11
N ASN A 138 -10.90 -11.79 -0.06
CA ASN A 138 -11.50 -13.04 -0.52
C ASN A 138 -10.59 -14.26 -0.32
N ARG A 139 -9.31 -14.06 0.02
CA ARG A 139 -8.34 -15.15 0.13
C ARG A 139 -8.47 -15.93 1.43
N TYR A 140 -9.66 -16.46 1.66
CA TYR A 140 -9.94 -17.40 2.74
C TYR A 140 -10.95 -18.45 2.31
N PHE A 141 -10.99 -19.55 3.05
CA PHE A 141 -12.08 -20.53 2.97
C PHE A 141 -12.37 -21.07 4.36
N ASP A 142 -13.58 -21.53 4.53
CA ASP A 142 -14.08 -22.09 5.77
C ASP A 142 -14.33 -23.59 5.60
N VAL A 143 -13.91 -24.37 6.61
CA VAL A 143 -14.20 -25.81 6.72
C VAL A 143 -14.93 -26.05 8.03
N ASN A 144 -16.11 -26.67 7.97
CA ASN A 144 -16.81 -27.10 9.18
C ASN A 144 -16.29 -28.49 9.61
N ILE A 145 -15.78 -28.54 10.82
CA ILE A 145 -15.20 -29.74 11.42
C ILE A 145 -16.16 -30.23 12.49
N SER A 146 -16.81 -31.38 12.25
CA SER A 146 -17.65 -32.05 13.24
C SER A 146 -16.85 -33.15 13.94
N THR A 147 -16.89 -33.19 15.26
CA THR A 147 -16.06 -34.12 16.04
C THR A 147 -16.69 -34.48 17.37
N ASN A 148 -16.39 -35.69 17.86
CA ASN A 148 -16.65 -36.16 19.22
C ASN A 148 -15.34 -36.40 20.02
N VAL A 149 -14.22 -35.89 19.53
CA VAL A 149 -12.92 -35.91 20.17
C VAL A 149 -12.25 -34.55 20.09
N GLN A 150 -11.44 -34.18 21.08
CA GLN A 150 -10.61 -32.99 20.97
C GLN A 150 -9.49 -33.23 19.97
N PHE A 151 -9.26 -32.28 19.08
CA PHE A 151 -8.27 -32.43 18.02
C PHE A 151 -7.35 -31.20 17.91
N ALA A 152 -6.26 -31.37 17.19
CA ALA A 152 -5.32 -30.33 16.82
C ALA A 152 -4.89 -30.50 15.37
N ILE A 153 -4.39 -29.43 14.77
CA ILE A 153 -3.63 -29.51 13.53
C ILE A 153 -2.17 -29.77 13.90
N GLU A 154 -1.66 -30.95 13.52
CA GLU A 154 -0.29 -31.35 13.81
C GLU A 154 0.70 -30.67 12.87
N GLY A 155 0.31 -30.42 11.62
CA GLY A 155 1.15 -29.77 10.63
C GLY A 155 0.54 -29.75 9.25
N VAL A 156 1.28 -29.16 8.31
CA VAL A 156 0.93 -29.11 6.90
C VAL A 156 2.11 -29.63 6.07
N GLU A 157 1.81 -30.56 5.18
CA GLU A 157 2.75 -31.04 4.18
C GLU A 157 2.48 -30.29 2.86
N TYR A 158 3.51 -29.59 2.36
CA TYR A 158 3.42 -28.82 1.12
C TYR A 158 4.13 -29.57 -0.02
N SER A 159 3.48 -29.57 -1.19
CA SER A 159 4.01 -30.20 -2.40
C SER A 159 3.48 -29.51 -3.65
N PHE A 160 4.00 -29.90 -4.82
CA PHE A 160 3.41 -29.59 -6.12
C PHE A 160 2.73 -30.84 -6.67
N ALA A 161 1.65 -30.66 -7.43
CA ALA A 161 0.95 -31.78 -8.07
C ALA A 161 1.78 -32.35 -9.25
N GLU A 162 2.56 -31.48 -9.91
CA GLU A 162 3.44 -31.84 -11.03
C GLU A 162 4.90 -31.89 -10.56
N GLU A 163 5.74 -32.56 -11.35
CA GLU A 163 7.19 -32.53 -11.14
C GLU A 163 7.74 -31.16 -11.59
N VAL A 164 8.40 -30.47 -10.67
CA VAL A 164 9.00 -29.15 -10.91
C VAL A 164 10.48 -29.35 -11.24
N PRO A 165 10.99 -28.79 -12.38
CA PRO A 165 12.41 -28.81 -12.71
C PRO A 165 13.28 -28.25 -11.58
N ALA A 166 14.44 -28.85 -11.34
CA ALA A 166 15.28 -28.51 -10.20
C ALA A 166 15.77 -27.06 -10.23
N ASP A 167 16.11 -26.54 -11.42
CA ASP A 167 16.53 -25.18 -11.65
C ASP A 167 15.40 -24.16 -11.39
N GLU A 168 14.18 -24.46 -11.83
CA GLU A 168 13.00 -23.63 -11.52
C GLU A 168 12.67 -23.67 -10.03
N LYS A 169 12.77 -24.85 -9.40
CA LYS A 169 12.51 -24.99 -7.95
C LYS A 169 13.54 -24.26 -7.08
N GLU A 170 14.80 -24.17 -7.51
CA GLU A 170 15.85 -23.42 -6.83
C GLU A 170 15.57 -21.91 -6.85
N GLY A 171 15.04 -21.39 -7.96
CA GLY A 171 14.68 -19.99 -8.14
C GLY A 171 13.40 -19.54 -7.38
N MET A 172 12.60 -20.46 -6.86
CA MET A 172 11.37 -20.12 -6.14
C MET A 172 11.67 -19.62 -4.73
N SER A 173 10.85 -18.65 -4.26
CA SER A 173 10.88 -18.19 -2.87
C SER A 173 10.44 -19.29 -1.88
N ALA A 174 10.70 -19.08 -0.60
CA ALA A 174 10.20 -19.99 0.45
C ALA A 174 8.66 -20.04 0.47
N SER A 175 8.01 -18.89 0.31
CA SER A 175 6.55 -18.77 0.27
C SER A 175 5.89 -19.38 -0.98
N ASP A 176 6.66 -19.57 -2.07
CA ASP A 176 6.17 -20.30 -3.23
C ASP A 176 6.12 -21.82 -2.98
N LYS A 177 7.04 -22.32 -2.16
CA LYS A 177 7.22 -23.76 -1.88
C LYS A 177 6.40 -24.23 -0.68
N ALA A 178 6.26 -23.40 0.36
CA ALA A 178 5.64 -23.76 1.64
C ALA A 178 5.01 -22.52 2.30
N ASP A 179 4.28 -22.74 3.40
CA ASP A 179 3.73 -21.68 4.25
C ASP A 179 2.77 -20.70 3.57
N TRP A 180 2.22 -21.10 2.41
CA TRP A 180 1.23 -20.32 1.69
C TRP A 180 -0.19 -20.43 2.25
N LEU A 181 -0.40 -21.32 3.21
CA LEU A 181 -1.67 -21.52 3.92
C LEU A 181 -1.50 -21.05 5.37
N THR A 182 -2.29 -20.06 5.77
CA THR A 182 -2.35 -19.60 7.17
C THR A 182 -3.42 -20.41 7.90
N LEU A 183 -3.02 -21.11 8.94
CA LEU A 183 -3.88 -21.96 9.73
C LEU A 183 -4.76 -21.14 10.70
N PRO A 184 -5.95 -21.65 11.06
CA PRO A 184 -6.74 -21.07 12.15
C PRO A 184 -5.96 -21.15 13.46
N LYS A 185 -6.21 -20.23 14.37
CA LYS A 185 -5.60 -20.25 15.69
C LYS A 185 -6.09 -21.44 16.50
N GLU A 186 -5.24 -21.97 17.38
CA GLU A 186 -5.61 -23.12 18.22
C GLU A 186 -6.85 -22.83 19.11
N GLU A 187 -7.00 -21.61 19.58
CA GLU A 187 -8.17 -21.15 20.36
C GLU A 187 -9.48 -21.25 19.57
N ASP A 188 -9.44 -21.01 18.24
CA ASP A 188 -10.60 -21.08 17.35
C ASP A 188 -11.03 -22.54 17.05
N LEU A 189 -10.11 -23.49 17.23
CA LEU A 189 -10.33 -24.94 17.05
C LEU A 189 -10.77 -25.65 18.34
N ASN A 190 -10.88 -24.93 19.45
CA ASN A 190 -11.15 -25.54 20.74
C ASN A 190 -12.60 -25.99 20.85
N VAL A 191 -12.83 -27.30 20.78
CA VAL A 191 -14.10 -27.93 21.04
C VAL A 191 -14.21 -28.26 22.53
N ASN A 192 -15.05 -27.55 23.25
CA ASN A 192 -15.30 -27.84 24.66
C ASN A 192 -16.14 -29.12 24.81
N LEU A 193 -15.50 -30.21 25.16
CA LEU A 193 -16.11 -31.50 25.40
C LEU A 193 -16.34 -31.78 26.93
N ASP A 194 -16.24 -30.77 27.81
CA ASP A 194 -16.24 -30.87 29.28
C ASP A 194 -17.46 -31.58 29.90
N ARG A 195 -18.48 -31.87 29.13
CA ARG A 195 -19.70 -32.56 29.61
C ARG A 195 -19.96 -33.88 28.90
N GLY A 196 -18.87 -34.69 28.74
CA GLY A 196 -18.94 -35.96 28.05
C GLY A 196 -18.69 -35.81 26.53
N SER A 197 -18.53 -36.94 25.85
CA SER A 197 -18.19 -37.03 24.42
C SER A 197 -19.34 -36.60 23.50
N ARG A 198 -19.99 -35.48 23.84
CA ARG A 198 -21.02 -34.90 22.94
C ARG A 198 -20.35 -34.30 21.73
N PRO A 199 -20.73 -34.70 20.53
CA PRO A 199 -20.19 -34.13 19.31
C PRO A 199 -20.38 -32.61 19.22
N ARG A 200 -19.42 -31.94 18.60
CA ARG A 200 -19.41 -30.49 18.34
C ARG A 200 -19.01 -30.23 16.91
N SER A 201 -19.48 -29.14 16.38
CA SER A 201 -18.98 -28.58 15.12
C SER A 201 -18.24 -27.27 15.42
N VAL A 202 -17.13 -27.09 14.74
CA VAL A 202 -16.34 -25.85 14.75
C VAL A 202 -16.08 -25.42 13.32
N LYS A 203 -16.16 -24.12 13.08
CA LYS A 203 -15.86 -23.50 11.78
C LYS A 203 -14.42 -23.06 11.78
N ALA A 204 -13.56 -23.74 11.04
CA ALA A 204 -12.16 -23.44 10.89
C ALA A 204 -11.94 -22.55 9.66
N ARG A 205 -11.38 -21.35 9.85
CA ARG A 205 -11.06 -20.44 8.76
C ARG A 205 -9.58 -20.51 8.43
N PHE A 206 -9.28 -20.80 7.18
CA PHE A 206 -7.95 -20.81 6.59
C PHE A 206 -7.80 -19.60 5.67
N LYS A 207 -6.63 -18.94 5.70
CA LYS A 207 -6.27 -17.92 4.71
C LYS A 207 -5.17 -18.46 3.80
N TRP A 208 -5.07 -17.91 2.60
CA TRP A 208 -4.10 -18.39 1.62
C TRP A 208 -3.42 -17.26 0.87
N ASN A 209 -2.17 -17.47 0.48
CA ASN A 209 -1.40 -16.55 -0.34
C ASN A 209 -1.53 -16.90 -1.82
N MET A 210 -1.46 -15.90 -2.70
CA MET A 210 -1.50 -16.09 -4.14
C MET A 210 -0.45 -17.11 -4.59
N ASN A 211 -0.79 -17.91 -5.58
CA ASN A 211 0.15 -18.78 -6.26
C ASN A 211 0.80 -17.99 -7.42
N ALA A 212 2.08 -17.76 -7.30
CA ALA A 212 2.85 -16.97 -8.23
C ALA A 212 3.62 -17.83 -9.25
N VAL A 213 3.66 -19.14 -9.03
CA VAL A 213 4.42 -20.06 -9.88
C VAL A 213 3.48 -20.86 -10.80
N PRO A 214 3.95 -21.28 -12.01
CA PRO A 214 3.12 -21.96 -13.00
C PRO A 214 2.96 -23.46 -12.69
N TYR A 215 2.83 -23.79 -11.41
CA TYR A 215 2.64 -25.15 -10.89
C TYR A 215 1.51 -25.20 -9.89
N THR A 216 0.74 -26.29 -9.93
CA THR A 216 -0.35 -26.52 -8.98
C THR A 216 0.24 -26.81 -7.58
N ARG A 217 -0.08 -26.00 -6.59
CA ARG A 217 0.34 -26.21 -5.20
C ARG A 217 -0.66 -27.08 -4.46
N VAL A 218 -0.17 -27.97 -3.61
CA VAL A 218 -0.97 -28.84 -2.76
C VAL A 218 -0.51 -28.70 -1.30
N ALA A 219 -1.46 -28.52 -0.40
CA ALA A 219 -1.23 -28.57 1.03
C ALA A 219 -2.10 -29.66 1.66
N LYS A 220 -1.49 -30.57 2.42
CA LYS A 220 -2.18 -31.58 3.23
C LYS A 220 -2.11 -31.20 4.69
N VAL A 221 -3.22 -30.74 5.23
CA VAL A 221 -3.35 -30.37 6.65
C VAL A 221 -3.69 -31.63 7.43
N LYS A 222 -2.86 -32.01 8.40
CA LYS A 222 -3.01 -33.20 9.22
C LYS A 222 -3.73 -32.85 10.52
N LEU A 223 -4.91 -33.45 10.74
CA LEU A 223 -5.69 -33.32 11.96
C LEU A 223 -5.57 -34.60 12.77
N VAL A 224 -5.20 -34.45 14.03
CA VAL A 224 -4.98 -35.58 14.97
C VAL A 224 -5.74 -35.33 16.27
N PRO A 225 -6.10 -36.40 17.03
CA PRO A 225 -6.63 -36.22 18.38
C PRO A 225 -5.57 -35.60 19.32
N LYS A 226 -6.02 -34.69 20.20
CA LYS A 226 -5.12 -34.10 21.22
C LYS A 226 -4.59 -35.12 22.23
N ASN A 227 -5.40 -36.12 22.53
CA ASN A 227 -4.97 -37.22 23.38
C ASN A 227 -4.54 -38.40 22.48
N SER A 228 -3.29 -38.80 22.56
CA SER A 228 -2.71 -39.92 21.79
C SER A 228 -3.35 -41.30 22.07
N GLU A 229 -4.10 -41.44 23.17
CA GLU A 229 -4.85 -42.67 23.48
C GLU A 229 -6.19 -42.73 22.72
N ASP A 230 -6.61 -41.65 22.10
CA ASP A 230 -7.85 -41.58 21.37
C ASP A 230 -7.68 -42.11 19.94
N GLN A 231 -8.10 -43.35 19.73
CA GLN A 231 -8.08 -43.99 18.41
C GLN A 231 -9.22 -43.48 17.53
N LEU A 232 -8.87 -42.87 16.37
CA LEU A 232 -9.85 -42.45 15.39
C LEU A 232 -10.33 -43.59 14.51
N VAL A 233 -11.53 -43.44 13.97
CA VAL A 233 -12.05 -44.37 12.97
C VAL A 233 -12.55 -43.60 11.73
N ASP A 234 -12.40 -44.21 10.55
CA ASP A 234 -12.94 -43.68 9.29
C ASP A 234 -14.46 -43.94 9.15
N SER A 235 -15.02 -43.63 8.00
CA SER A 235 -16.45 -43.87 7.70
C SER A 235 -16.84 -45.35 7.67
N ASP A 236 -15.87 -46.24 7.46
CA ASP A 236 -16.08 -47.67 7.36
C ASP A 236 -15.84 -48.40 8.71
N GLY A 237 -15.35 -47.65 9.70
CA GLY A 237 -15.04 -48.17 11.03
C GLY A 237 -13.61 -48.69 11.19
N ASN A 238 -12.72 -48.47 10.22
CA ASN A 238 -11.33 -48.84 10.32
C ASN A 238 -10.57 -47.83 11.18
N GLU A 239 -9.62 -48.29 11.94
CA GLU A 239 -8.74 -47.42 12.72
C GLU A 239 -7.82 -46.59 11.82
N ILE A 240 -7.73 -45.29 12.11
CA ILE A 240 -6.88 -44.32 11.40
C ILE A 240 -6.16 -43.42 12.41
N ASP A 241 -4.94 -43.00 12.08
CA ASP A 241 -4.12 -42.14 12.96
C ASP A 241 -4.45 -40.64 12.78
N ALA A 242 -4.95 -40.22 11.64
CA ALA A 242 -5.21 -38.83 11.33
C ALA A 242 -6.30 -38.66 10.25
N VAL A 243 -6.89 -37.49 10.21
CA VAL A 243 -7.76 -37.01 9.11
C VAL A 243 -7.02 -35.92 8.35
N TYR A 244 -7.16 -35.89 7.03
CA TYR A 244 -6.48 -34.94 6.17
C TYR A 244 -7.46 -34.01 5.46
N LEU A 245 -7.14 -32.71 5.46
CA LEU A 245 -7.73 -31.73 4.57
C LEU A 245 -6.72 -31.47 3.44
N THR A 246 -7.12 -31.74 2.21
CA THR A 246 -6.29 -31.48 1.02
C THR A 246 -6.73 -30.18 0.38
N VAL A 247 -5.81 -29.24 0.25
CA VAL A 247 -6.05 -27.94 -0.41
C VAL A 247 -5.20 -27.89 -1.66
N THR A 248 -5.84 -27.75 -2.80
CA THR A 248 -5.19 -27.64 -4.12
C THR A 248 -5.38 -26.23 -4.65
N GLN A 249 -4.30 -25.58 -5.04
CA GLN A 249 -4.33 -24.24 -5.59
C GLN A 249 -3.85 -24.24 -7.05
N LYS A 250 -4.68 -23.67 -7.94
CA LYS A 250 -4.38 -23.58 -9.37
C LYS A 250 -3.03 -22.89 -9.65
N PRO A 251 -2.34 -23.25 -10.75
CA PRO A 251 -1.09 -22.62 -11.15
C PRO A 251 -1.31 -21.18 -11.64
N ALA A 252 -0.30 -20.35 -11.50
CA ALA A 252 -0.24 -19.06 -12.19
C ALA A 252 -0.07 -19.26 -13.70
N ILE A 253 -0.41 -18.24 -14.48
CA ILE A 253 -0.19 -18.25 -15.92
C ILE A 253 1.33 -18.19 -16.18
N ARG A 254 1.87 -19.08 -17.01
CA ARG A 254 3.27 -18.97 -17.44
C ARG A 254 3.41 -17.79 -18.40
N ILE A 255 4.28 -16.86 -18.03
CA ILE A 255 4.51 -15.62 -18.79
C ILE A 255 5.84 -15.76 -19.53
N GLU A 256 5.78 -15.69 -20.85
CA GLU A 256 6.96 -15.73 -21.71
C GLU A 256 7.67 -14.37 -21.76
N ASP A 257 9.00 -14.38 -21.90
CA ASP A 257 9.80 -13.16 -22.03
C ASP A 257 9.75 -12.59 -23.45
N ASN A 258 8.58 -12.06 -23.80
CA ASN A 258 8.31 -11.44 -25.10
C ASN A 258 7.20 -10.38 -24.98
N ARG A 259 6.85 -9.75 -26.10
CA ARG A 259 5.80 -8.72 -26.14
C ARG A 259 4.42 -9.23 -25.63
N ALA A 260 4.08 -10.49 -25.92
CA ALA A 260 2.83 -11.07 -25.43
C ALA A 260 2.86 -11.23 -23.90
N GLY A 261 4.02 -11.62 -23.35
CA GLY A 261 4.24 -11.69 -21.92
C GLY A 261 4.15 -10.32 -21.25
N ASP A 262 4.64 -9.25 -21.87
CA ASP A 262 4.46 -7.88 -21.36
C ASP A 262 2.97 -7.54 -21.27
N SER A 263 2.17 -7.82 -22.30
CA SER A 263 0.74 -7.52 -22.28
C SER A 263 0.00 -8.31 -21.21
N ILE A 264 0.31 -9.60 -21.04
CA ILE A 264 -0.27 -10.44 -19.97
C ILE A 264 0.12 -9.88 -18.60
N SER A 265 1.40 -9.49 -18.41
CA SER A 265 1.86 -8.92 -17.16
C SER A 265 1.11 -7.63 -16.79
N ILE A 266 0.91 -6.72 -17.75
CA ILE A 266 0.14 -5.49 -17.50
C ILE A 266 -1.31 -5.80 -17.11
N VAL A 267 -1.98 -6.72 -17.81
CA VAL A 267 -3.36 -7.13 -17.47
C VAL A 267 -3.43 -7.69 -16.05
N LEU A 268 -2.51 -8.57 -15.68
CA LEU A 268 -2.46 -9.14 -14.32
C LEU A 268 -2.15 -8.07 -13.26
N ILE A 269 -1.22 -7.16 -13.53
CA ILE A 269 -0.91 -6.05 -12.63
C ILE A 269 -2.16 -5.20 -12.39
N THR A 270 -2.84 -4.76 -13.46
CA THR A 270 -4.02 -3.89 -13.33
C THR A 270 -5.17 -4.57 -12.58
N GLN A 271 -5.35 -5.87 -12.76
CA GLN A 271 -6.33 -6.66 -12.01
C GLN A 271 -5.96 -6.75 -10.52
N LYS A 272 -4.71 -7.12 -10.21
CA LYS A 272 -4.25 -7.31 -8.82
C LYS A 272 -4.21 -6.01 -8.02
N VAL A 273 -3.87 -4.89 -8.66
CA VAL A 273 -3.94 -3.57 -8.00
C VAL A 273 -5.35 -2.99 -7.99
N GLN A 274 -6.34 -3.72 -8.48
CA GLN A 274 -7.74 -3.29 -8.54
C GLN A 274 -7.88 -1.94 -9.25
N CYS A 275 -7.27 -1.82 -10.43
CA CYS A 275 -7.39 -0.61 -11.23
C CYS A 275 -8.85 -0.40 -11.65
N MET A 276 -9.39 0.81 -11.43
CA MET A 276 -10.78 1.13 -11.74
C MET A 276 -11.05 1.22 -13.25
N TYR A 277 -10.01 1.39 -14.05
CA TYR A 277 -10.09 1.37 -15.50
C TYR A 277 -9.75 -0.03 -16.03
N SER A 278 -10.60 -0.57 -16.86
CA SER A 278 -10.31 -1.81 -17.58
C SER A 278 -9.53 -1.50 -18.86
N LEU A 279 -8.46 -2.24 -19.07
CA LEU A 279 -7.79 -2.24 -20.37
C LEU A 279 -8.67 -2.94 -21.40
N ASP A 280 -8.78 -2.38 -22.60
CA ASP A 280 -9.41 -3.08 -23.71
C ASP A 280 -8.45 -4.13 -24.28
N VAL A 281 -8.52 -5.32 -23.71
CA VAL A 281 -7.64 -6.44 -24.11
C VAL A 281 -7.92 -6.97 -25.53
N SER A 282 -9.01 -6.55 -26.18
CA SER A 282 -9.27 -6.83 -27.58
C SER A 282 -8.41 -5.97 -28.52
N GLU A 283 -7.94 -4.83 -28.05
CA GLU A 283 -7.06 -3.91 -28.75
C GLU A 283 -5.60 -4.33 -28.65
N ASN A 284 -4.82 -3.96 -29.67
CA ASN A 284 -3.37 -4.14 -29.61
C ASN A 284 -2.79 -3.24 -28.50
N MET A 285 -1.85 -3.78 -27.70
CA MET A 285 -1.17 -3.05 -26.62
C MET A 285 -0.60 -1.68 -27.07
N ARG A 286 -0.25 -1.52 -28.36
CA ARG A 286 0.16 -0.25 -28.95
C ARG A 286 -0.92 0.85 -28.88
N ASN A 287 -2.19 0.45 -28.79
CA ASN A 287 -3.35 1.35 -28.70
C ASN A 287 -3.77 1.64 -27.26
N TRP A 288 -3.14 1.02 -26.27
CA TRP A 288 -3.43 1.31 -24.87
C TRP A 288 -2.86 2.69 -24.50
N SER A 289 -3.71 3.58 -24.03
CA SER A 289 -3.38 4.99 -23.80
C SER A 289 -2.24 5.23 -22.81
N ASP A 290 -2.11 4.33 -21.84
CA ASP A 290 -1.16 4.46 -20.73
C ASP A 290 0.11 3.60 -20.90
N VAL A 291 0.31 3.07 -22.11
CA VAL A 291 1.44 2.23 -22.47
C VAL A 291 2.16 2.82 -23.68
N THR A 292 3.47 2.95 -23.61
CA THR A 292 4.31 3.20 -24.78
C THR A 292 5.27 2.03 -25.01
N LEU A 293 5.59 1.79 -26.24
CA LEU A 293 6.49 0.71 -26.64
C LEU A 293 7.79 1.28 -27.22
N TRP A 294 8.86 0.54 -27.07
CA TRP A 294 10.10 0.83 -27.77
C TRP A 294 9.92 0.69 -29.28
N GLU A 295 10.42 1.69 -30.02
CA GLU A 295 10.45 1.70 -31.47
C GLU A 295 11.88 1.54 -31.96
N GLU A 296 12.04 1.00 -33.17
CA GLU A 296 13.38 0.82 -33.80
C GLU A 296 14.13 2.14 -33.98
N THR A 297 13.40 3.25 -34.06
CA THR A 297 13.95 4.59 -34.28
C THR A 297 14.29 5.35 -32.99
N ASP A 298 14.06 4.75 -31.82
CA ASP A 298 14.40 5.39 -30.56
C ASP A 298 15.91 5.52 -30.37
N GLU A 299 16.40 6.72 -30.12
CA GLU A 299 17.84 7.00 -29.99
C GLU A 299 18.49 6.28 -28.80
N ASP A 300 17.69 6.05 -27.74
CA ASP A 300 18.11 5.41 -26.49
C ASP A 300 17.61 3.98 -26.34
N LEU A 301 17.30 3.31 -27.48
CA LEU A 301 16.89 1.90 -27.50
C LEU A 301 17.94 1.02 -26.80
N PRO A 302 17.57 0.29 -25.71
CA PRO A 302 18.55 -0.47 -24.95
C PRO A 302 19.27 -1.55 -25.76
N GLU A 303 18.52 -2.29 -26.56
CA GLU A 303 19.00 -3.33 -27.47
C GLU A 303 17.90 -3.72 -28.49
N ALA A 304 18.25 -4.44 -29.53
CA ALA A 304 17.28 -4.82 -30.57
C ALA A 304 16.10 -5.65 -30.05
N ALA A 305 16.30 -6.46 -29.00
CA ALA A 305 15.23 -7.25 -28.36
C ALA A 305 14.18 -6.40 -27.63
N ALA A 306 14.47 -5.14 -27.35
CA ALA A 306 13.54 -4.22 -26.72
C ALA A 306 12.47 -3.70 -27.69
N VAL A 307 12.67 -3.76 -29.00
CA VAL A 307 11.72 -3.28 -30.01
C VAL A 307 10.35 -3.95 -29.82
N GLY A 308 9.32 -3.14 -29.65
CA GLY A 308 7.94 -3.60 -29.40
C GLY A 308 7.65 -4.04 -27.97
N ARG A 309 8.64 -4.05 -27.07
CA ARG A 309 8.46 -4.26 -25.62
C ARG A 309 8.01 -2.94 -24.94
N VAL A 310 7.51 -3.05 -23.74
CA VAL A 310 6.98 -1.88 -22.98
C VAL A 310 8.13 -0.96 -22.56
N ARG A 311 8.04 0.32 -22.98
CA ARG A 311 8.93 1.41 -22.59
C ARG A 311 8.41 2.19 -21.39
N SER A 312 7.12 2.55 -21.41
CA SER A 312 6.50 3.23 -20.27
C SER A 312 5.13 2.64 -19.93
N LEU A 313 4.80 2.68 -18.66
CA LEU A 313 3.53 2.22 -18.12
C LEU A 313 3.07 3.20 -17.05
N SER A 314 1.81 3.67 -17.17
CA SER A 314 1.15 4.49 -16.16
C SER A 314 -0.15 3.82 -15.72
N ILE A 315 -0.32 3.61 -14.43
CA ILE A 315 -1.52 3.01 -13.85
C ILE A 315 -2.05 3.98 -12.79
N ALA A 316 -3.28 4.44 -12.98
CA ALA A 316 -3.93 5.35 -12.06
C ALA A 316 -5.22 4.75 -11.50
N MET A 317 -5.77 5.38 -10.47
CA MET A 317 -7.05 4.99 -9.88
C MET A 317 -7.07 3.54 -9.38
N ILE A 318 -6.01 3.16 -8.68
CA ILE A 318 -5.90 1.82 -8.07
C ILE A 318 -6.49 1.78 -6.67
N ASP A 319 -6.82 0.58 -6.19
CA ASP A 319 -7.37 0.33 -4.85
C ASP A 319 -6.84 -0.96 -4.21
N THR A 320 -5.53 -1.18 -4.22
CA THR A 320 -4.90 -2.35 -3.59
C THR A 320 -4.52 -2.09 -2.14
N LYS A 321 -4.44 -3.15 -1.33
CA LYS A 321 -3.85 -3.17 0.01
C LYS A 321 -2.52 -3.93 0.04
N GLU A 322 -2.03 -4.36 -1.09
CA GLU A 322 -0.85 -5.20 -1.23
C GLU A 322 0.30 -4.44 -1.90
N THR A 323 1.49 -4.99 -1.78
CA THR A 323 2.66 -4.51 -2.52
C THR A 323 2.45 -4.61 -4.03
N LEU A 324 3.37 -4.05 -4.81
CA LEU A 324 3.32 -4.18 -6.27
C LEU A 324 3.30 -5.66 -6.67
N PRO A 325 2.43 -6.04 -7.62
CA PRO A 325 2.41 -7.41 -8.13
C PRO A 325 3.74 -7.83 -8.72
N GLN A 326 4.15 -9.06 -8.45
CA GLN A 326 5.43 -9.59 -8.93
C GLN A 326 5.59 -9.59 -10.45
N GLU A 327 4.49 -9.54 -11.20
CA GLU A 327 4.50 -9.47 -12.65
C GLU A 327 5.22 -8.23 -13.19
N ILE A 328 5.45 -7.21 -12.34
CA ILE A 328 6.19 -6.00 -12.72
C ILE A 328 7.62 -6.34 -13.21
N LYS A 329 8.27 -7.36 -12.63
CA LYS A 329 9.62 -7.79 -13.01
C LYS A 329 9.72 -8.30 -14.45
N ASN A 330 8.60 -8.73 -15.05
CA ASN A 330 8.57 -9.23 -16.42
C ASN A 330 8.70 -8.11 -17.46
N LEU A 331 8.42 -6.87 -17.09
CA LEU A 331 8.53 -5.69 -17.96
C LEU A 331 9.99 -5.22 -18.05
N LYS A 332 10.89 -6.11 -18.48
CA LYS A 332 12.36 -5.96 -18.37
C LYS A 332 12.93 -4.69 -19.00
N TYR A 333 12.27 -4.17 -20.04
CA TYR A 333 12.73 -3.00 -20.78
C TYR A 333 12.02 -1.70 -20.36
N LEU A 334 11.29 -1.74 -19.22
CA LEU A 334 10.57 -0.59 -18.72
C LEU A 334 11.54 0.54 -18.33
N GLU A 335 11.37 1.70 -18.96
CA GLU A 335 12.14 2.93 -18.71
C GLU A 335 11.42 3.85 -17.73
N SER A 336 10.09 3.91 -17.81
CA SER A 336 9.27 4.78 -16.98
C SER A 336 8.08 4.02 -16.40
N PHE A 337 7.93 4.07 -15.09
CA PHE A 337 6.79 3.49 -14.38
C PHE A 337 6.15 4.52 -13.48
N ASN A 338 4.85 4.70 -13.64
CA ASN A 338 4.03 5.51 -12.76
C ASN A 338 2.84 4.70 -12.26
N ILE A 339 2.62 4.70 -10.95
CA ILE A 339 1.44 4.09 -10.34
C ILE A 339 0.89 5.00 -9.25
N GLN A 340 -0.43 5.25 -9.30
CA GLN A 340 -1.08 6.18 -8.41
C GLN A 340 -2.43 5.66 -7.92
N SER A 341 -2.66 5.74 -6.62
CA SER A 341 -3.98 5.48 -6.04
C SER A 341 -4.97 6.61 -6.35
N ASN A 342 -6.26 6.30 -6.35
CA ASN A 342 -7.33 7.27 -6.53
C ASN A 342 -7.49 8.22 -5.35
N THR A 343 -7.04 7.81 -4.15
CA THR A 343 -7.09 8.58 -2.91
C THR A 343 -5.82 8.38 -2.12
N ASN A 344 -5.54 9.30 -1.21
CA ASN A 344 -4.44 9.13 -0.27
C ASN A 344 -4.77 7.96 0.68
N ARG A 345 -3.98 6.89 0.62
CA ARG A 345 -4.21 5.64 1.35
C ARG A 345 -3.52 5.62 2.70
N GLN A 346 -3.96 6.48 3.60
CA GLN A 346 -3.45 6.64 4.95
C GLN A 346 -3.74 5.44 5.87
N ASP A 347 -4.71 4.62 5.51
CA ASP A 347 -5.12 3.40 6.21
C ASP A 347 -4.20 2.19 5.93
N ARG A 348 -3.17 2.36 5.09
CA ARG A 348 -2.31 1.28 4.61
C ARG A 348 -0.89 1.42 5.12
N GLU A 349 -0.26 0.28 5.38
CA GLU A 349 1.14 0.14 5.78
C GLU A 349 1.79 -0.91 4.88
N ILE A 350 2.16 -0.48 3.66
CA ILE A 350 2.68 -1.37 2.63
C ILE A 350 4.21 -1.30 2.61
N VAL A 351 4.84 -2.45 2.79
CA VAL A 351 6.27 -2.63 2.50
C VAL A 351 6.41 -2.93 1.01
N LEU A 352 7.21 -2.16 0.29
CA LEU A 352 7.42 -2.37 -1.14
C LEU A 352 8.17 -3.70 -1.38
N GLY A 353 7.65 -4.53 -2.27
CA GLY A 353 8.32 -5.77 -2.67
C GLY A 353 9.58 -5.52 -3.51
N PRO A 354 10.52 -6.47 -3.55
CA PRO A 354 11.79 -6.33 -4.27
C PRO A 354 11.68 -6.47 -5.79
N GLU A 355 10.53 -6.90 -6.32
CA GLU A 355 10.36 -7.24 -7.74
C GLU A 355 10.57 -6.05 -8.68
N ILE A 356 10.19 -4.84 -8.24
CA ILE A 356 10.45 -3.60 -8.98
C ILE A 356 11.96 -3.35 -9.15
N CYS A 357 12.76 -3.85 -8.21
CA CYS A 357 14.22 -3.68 -8.21
C CYS A 357 14.93 -4.56 -9.25
N GLU A 358 14.21 -5.43 -9.97
CA GLU A 358 14.76 -6.21 -11.07
C GLU A 358 14.79 -5.43 -12.40
N LEU A 359 14.15 -4.25 -12.46
CA LEU A 359 14.02 -3.43 -13.67
C LEU A 359 15.29 -2.60 -13.97
N LYS A 360 16.20 -3.17 -14.76
CA LYS A 360 17.52 -2.59 -15.01
C LYS A 360 17.51 -1.33 -15.87
N HIS A 361 16.48 -1.13 -16.68
CA HIS A 361 16.37 0.00 -17.63
C HIS A 361 15.57 1.18 -17.06
N LEU A 362 15.09 1.08 -15.80
CA LEU A 362 14.22 2.08 -15.21
C LEU A 362 15.00 3.38 -14.94
N LYS A 363 14.55 4.48 -15.55
CA LYS A 363 15.04 5.86 -15.35
C LYS A 363 14.07 6.71 -14.54
N LYS A 364 12.76 6.42 -14.64
CA LYS A 364 11.70 7.20 -13.98
C LYS A 364 10.77 6.28 -13.21
N LEU A 365 10.64 6.52 -11.92
CA LEU A 365 9.75 5.77 -11.05
C LEU A 365 8.90 6.73 -10.23
N SER A 366 7.59 6.54 -10.26
CA SER A 366 6.65 7.25 -9.39
C SER A 366 5.67 6.25 -8.79
N ILE A 367 5.61 6.22 -7.45
CA ILE A 367 4.65 5.42 -6.67
C ILE A 367 3.96 6.37 -5.71
N THR A 368 2.79 6.89 -6.10
CA THR A 368 2.11 7.98 -5.40
C THR A 368 0.86 7.49 -4.68
N SER A 369 0.67 7.94 -3.44
CA SER A 369 -0.51 7.61 -2.61
C SER A 369 -0.77 6.10 -2.46
N TYR A 370 0.29 5.30 -2.51
CA TYR A 370 0.21 3.84 -2.47
C TYR A 370 0.07 3.30 -1.03
N GLY A 371 0.54 4.08 -0.06
CA GLY A 371 0.56 3.69 1.36
C GLY A 371 1.88 3.06 1.80
N LEU A 372 2.98 3.33 1.09
CA LEU A 372 4.30 2.78 1.40
C LEU A 372 4.81 3.29 2.75
N VAL A 373 5.31 2.37 3.58
CA VAL A 373 5.99 2.66 4.85
C VAL A 373 7.48 2.34 4.79
N GLU A 374 7.91 1.49 3.86
CA GLU A 374 9.29 1.01 3.75
C GLU A 374 9.63 0.62 2.32
N LEU A 375 10.90 0.85 1.93
CA LEU A 375 11.50 0.40 0.68
C LEU A 375 12.37 -0.83 0.97
N PRO A 376 12.46 -1.82 0.05
CA PRO A 376 13.33 -2.98 0.23
C PRO A 376 14.81 -2.56 0.11
N GLU A 377 15.71 -3.32 0.76
CA GLU A 377 17.15 -3.05 0.68
C GLU A 377 17.70 -3.11 -0.76
N GLU A 378 17.12 -3.97 -1.58
CA GLU A 378 17.44 -4.12 -3.00
C GLU A 378 17.18 -2.85 -3.83
N PHE A 379 16.38 -1.92 -3.31
CA PHE A 379 16.05 -0.66 -4.00
C PHE A 379 17.30 0.17 -4.35
N VAL A 380 18.38 0.00 -3.62
CA VAL A 380 19.69 0.63 -3.93
C VAL A 380 20.22 0.29 -5.34
N LYS A 381 19.83 -0.87 -5.92
CA LYS A 381 20.22 -1.27 -7.26
C LYS A 381 19.72 -0.30 -8.33
N LEU A 382 18.49 0.22 -8.12
CA LEU A 382 17.86 1.17 -9.05
C LEU A 382 18.65 2.48 -9.20
N GLY A 383 19.52 2.82 -8.26
CA GLY A 383 20.41 3.97 -8.38
C GLY A 383 21.58 3.77 -9.33
N GLY A 384 21.91 2.53 -9.69
CA GLY A 384 22.99 2.19 -10.62
C GLY A 384 24.40 2.40 -10.09
N ALA A 385 24.55 2.77 -8.81
CA ALA A 385 25.87 2.91 -8.20
C ALA A 385 26.46 1.55 -7.79
N SER A 386 25.65 0.72 -7.14
CA SER A 386 26.03 -0.59 -6.62
C SER A 386 26.18 -1.66 -7.71
N ASP A 387 25.37 -1.56 -8.78
CA ASP A 387 25.38 -2.48 -9.91
C ASP A 387 25.33 -1.71 -11.23
N LYS A 388 26.40 -1.80 -12.02
CA LYS A 388 26.55 -1.10 -13.30
C LYS A 388 25.70 -1.68 -14.43
N SER A 389 25.01 -2.79 -14.23
CA SER A 389 24.02 -3.31 -15.18
C SER A 389 22.70 -2.52 -15.15
N TYR A 390 22.52 -1.68 -14.13
CA TYR A 390 21.38 -0.75 -14.02
C TYR A 390 21.72 0.60 -14.63
N VAL A 391 20.79 1.16 -15.41
CA VAL A 391 20.98 2.50 -15.99
C VAL A 391 20.99 3.60 -14.93
N GLY A 392 20.30 3.40 -13.80
CA GLY A 392 20.17 4.32 -12.69
C GLY A 392 19.01 5.29 -12.86
N LEU A 393 18.21 5.46 -11.77
CA LEU A 393 17.10 6.38 -11.74
C LEU A 393 17.57 7.84 -11.88
N GLU A 394 16.86 8.57 -12.74
CA GLU A 394 16.96 10.02 -12.91
C GLU A 394 15.80 10.76 -12.22
N GLN A 395 14.65 10.09 -12.07
CA GLN A 395 13.46 10.66 -11.41
C GLN A 395 12.85 9.66 -10.46
N LEU A 396 12.59 10.09 -9.22
CA LEU A 396 11.92 9.31 -8.19
C LEU A 396 10.83 10.15 -7.52
N GLY A 397 9.58 9.68 -7.62
CA GLY A 397 8.42 10.22 -6.92
C GLY A 397 7.86 9.19 -5.92
N LEU A 398 7.83 9.57 -4.65
CA LEU A 398 7.26 8.77 -3.55
C LEU A 398 6.23 9.59 -2.77
N GLU A 399 5.53 10.47 -3.46
CA GLU A 399 4.61 11.46 -2.88
C GLU A 399 3.40 10.78 -2.21
N SER A 400 2.93 11.41 -1.13
CA SER A 400 1.71 10.99 -0.42
C SER A 400 1.72 9.54 0.08
N ASN A 401 2.90 9.05 0.48
CA ASN A 401 3.06 7.75 1.12
C ASN A 401 3.14 7.88 2.65
N ASN A 402 3.27 6.76 3.36
CA ASN A 402 3.11 6.67 4.81
C ASN A 402 4.45 6.46 5.56
N PHE A 403 5.57 6.86 4.99
CA PHE A 403 6.86 6.80 5.67
C PHE A 403 6.80 7.52 7.01
N ALA A 404 7.28 6.88 8.08
CA ALA A 404 7.22 7.45 9.42
C ALA A 404 8.31 8.51 9.69
N SER A 405 9.42 8.46 8.97
CA SER A 405 10.56 9.38 9.10
C SER A 405 11.31 9.54 7.78
N LEU A 406 12.05 10.61 7.65
CA LEU A 406 12.90 10.85 6.49
C LEU A 406 13.99 9.77 6.35
N SER A 407 14.52 9.27 7.45
CA SER A 407 15.53 8.22 7.45
C SER A 407 15.08 6.90 6.83
N LYS A 408 13.78 6.60 6.82
CA LYS A 408 13.23 5.44 6.11
C LYS A 408 13.44 5.50 4.60
N VAL A 409 13.61 6.71 4.06
CA VAL A 409 13.90 6.95 2.65
C VAL A 409 15.40 7.19 2.44
N THR A 410 16.01 8.11 3.18
CA THR A 410 17.40 8.56 2.97
C THR A 410 18.46 7.51 3.29
N SER A 411 18.14 6.50 4.09
CA SER A 411 19.04 5.34 4.29
C SER A 411 19.29 4.55 3.00
N ILE A 412 18.35 4.57 2.08
CA ILE A 412 18.41 3.87 0.79
C ILE A 412 18.64 4.85 -0.35
N VAL A 413 17.82 5.92 -0.42
CA VAL A 413 17.84 6.93 -1.46
C VAL A 413 18.70 8.10 -1.02
N ASN A 414 19.96 8.10 -1.42
CA ASN A 414 20.96 9.11 -1.12
C ASN A 414 21.90 9.30 -2.32
N LYS A 415 22.74 10.34 -2.26
CA LYS A 415 23.65 10.71 -3.34
C LYS A 415 24.60 9.58 -3.77
N GLU A 416 25.10 8.81 -2.81
CA GLU A 416 26.02 7.71 -3.05
C GLU A 416 25.35 6.57 -3.82
N ASN A 417 24.12 6.22 -3.46
CA ASN A 417 23.39 5.14 -4.08
C ASN A 417 22.77 5.56 -5.43
N PHE A 418 22.33 6.82 -5.55
CA PHE A 418 21.60 7.35 -6.72
C PHE A 418 22.31 8.54 -7.37
N PRO A 419 23.51 8.39 -7.88
CA PRO A 419 24.34 9.51 -8.38
C PRO A 419 23.77 10.19 -9.64
N LYS A 420 22.77 9.59 -10.31
CA LYS A 420 22.13 10.15 -11.50
C LYS A 420 20.79 10.83 -11.22
N LEU A 421 20.33 10.79 -9.97
CA LEU A 421 19.02 11.33 -9.63
C LEU A 421 18.99 12.86 -9.79
N LYS A 422 18.03 13.33 -10.59
CA LYS A 422 17.77 14.74 -10.88
C LYS A 422 16.49 15.25 -10.24
N VAL A 423 15.51 14.37 -10.06
CA VAL A 423 14.20 14.70 -9.50
C VAL A 423 13.88 13.78 -8.32
N LEU A 424 13.68 14.37 -7.15
CA LEU A 424 13.21 13.68 -5.95
C LEU A 424 11.97 14.36 -5.40
N LYS A 425 10.85 13.61 -5.30
CA LYS A 425 9.58 14.12 -4.80
C LYS A 425 9.11 13.29 -3.60
N LEU A 426 9.00 13.94 -2.46
CA LEU A 426 8.56 13.36 -1.19
C LEU A 426 7.39 14.15 -0.56
N SER A 427 6.75 15.01 -1.32
CA SER A 427 5.64 15.85 -0.84
C SER A 427 4.45 15.04 -0.38
N GLY A 428 3.68 15.58 0.56
CA GLY A 428 2.41 15.00 0.99
C GLY A 428 2.54 13.74 1.85
N CYS A 429 3.72 13.39 2.33
CA CYS A 429 3.94 12.20 3.17
C CYS A 429 3.44 12.43 4.60
N ARG A 430 2.25 12.98 4.76
CA ARG A 430 1.54 13.07 6.04
C ARG A 430 0.16 12.40 5.92
N ARG A 431 -0.27 11.74 6.99
CA ARG A 431 -1.56 11.05 7.01
C ARG A 431 -2.71 12.05 7.01
N ASN A 432 -3.76 11.72 6.27
CA ASN A 432 -4.98 12.50 6.22
C ASN A 432 -5.85 12.23 7.46
N ASP A 433 -6.24 13.27 8.15
CA ASP A 433 -7.02 13.22 9.39
C ASP A 433 -8.40 12.55 9.22
N THR A 434 -8.98 12.58 8.01
CA THR A 434 -10.28 11.96 7.73
C THR A 434 -10.30 10.44 7.87
N MET A 435 -9.13 9.80 7.81
CA MET A 435 -8.98 8.35 7.95
C MET A 435 -8.65 7.91 9.38
N LEU A 436 -8.52 8.85 10.29
CA LEU A 436 -8.10 8.62 11.66
C LEU A 436 -9.23 8.99 12.63
N ASP A 437 -9.24 8.34 13.79
CA ASP A 437 -10.15 8.72 14.89
C ASP A 437 -9.69 10.04 15.51
N MET A 438 -10.30 11.14 15.12
CA MET A 438 -9.96 12.49 15.56
C MET A 438 -10.01 12.65 17.09
N SER A 439 -10.75 11.80 17.81
CA SER A 439 -10.76 11.80 19.28
C SER A 439 -9.40 11.44 19.90
N GLN A 440 -8.52 10.87 19.13
CA GLN A 440 -7.16 10.49 19.52
C GLN A 440 -6.11 11.55 19.16
N MET A 441 -6.50 12.57 18.38
CA MET A 441 -5.58 13.65 18.01
C MET A 441 -5.34 14.63 19.16
N GLU A 442 -4.08 14.93 19.36
CA GLU A 442 -3.60 16.08 20.15
C GLU A 442 -3.44 17.30 19.22
N SER A 443 -3.27 18.49 19.80
CA SER A 443 -2.96 19.68 19.01
C SER A 443 -1.65 19.51 18.22
N GLY A 444 -1.55 20.07 17.04
CA GLY A 444 -0.33 20.04 16.22
C GLY A 444 -0.10 18.72 15.48
N TYR A 445 -1.17 18.10 14.97
CA TYR A 445 -1.09 16.85 14.20
C TYR A 445 -0.38 15.69 14.92
N LYS A 446 -0.46 15.65 16.26
CA LYS A 446 0.03 14.54 17.07
C LYS A 446 -1.08 13.55 17.38
N TRP A 447 -0.82 12.31 17.09
CA TRP A 447 -1.68 11.18 17.43
C TRP A 447 -1.18 10.52 18.72
N LYS A 448 -1.79 10.86 19.88
CA LYS A 448 -1.35 10.36 21.21
C LYS A 448 0.18 10.31 21.35
N GLY A 449 0.86 11.44 21.10
CA GLY A 449 2.32 11.55 21.18
C GLY A 449 3.09 11.00 19.97
N LYS A 450 2.41 10.59 18.90
CA LYS A 450 3.04 10.19 17.63
C LYS A 450 2.61 11.12 16.51
N HIS A 451 3.55 11.50 15.65
CA HIS A 451 3.20 12.17 14.40
C HIS A 451 2.58 11.19 13.40
N ILE A 452 1.65 11.69 12.62
CA ILE A 452 0.95 10.93 11.57
C ILE A 452 1.57 11.22 10.21
N GLY A 453 2.59 10.45 9.87
CA GLY A 453 3.33 10.58 8.62
C GLY A 453 4.81 10.83 8.84
N MET A 454 5.50 11.27 7.79
CA MET A 454 6.92 11.57 7.82
C MET A 454 7.18 12.82 8.69
N TYR A 455 7.75 12.59 9.85
CA TYR A 455 8.08 13.64 10.81
C TYR A 455 9.57 13.93 10.81
N VAL A 456 9.91 15.20 10.73
CA VAL A 456 11.28 15.71 10.74
C VAL A 456 11.33 16.91 11.68
N ASP A 457 12.08 16.81 12.77
CA ASP A 457 12.29 17.86 13.74
C ASP A 457 13.70 18.43 13.56
N LEU A 458 13.81 19.57 12.89
CA LEU A 458 15.09 20.19 12.56
C LEU A 458 15.85 20.74 13.78
N ASP A 459 15.20 20.84 14.94
CA ASP A 459 15.88 21.19 16.19
C ASP A 459 16.58 19.97 16.80
N LYS A 460 16.29 18.76 16.32
CA LYS A 460 17.01 17.53 16.65
C LYS A 460 18.15 17.27 15.67
N SER A 461 19.35 17.11 16.18
CA SER A 461 20.54 16.86 15.34
C SER A 461 20.42 15.62 14.44
N SER A 462 19.70 14.57 14.86
CA SER A 462 19.46 13.37 14.03
C SER A 462 18.68 13.70 12.78
N ASP A 463 17.57 14.38 12.93
CA ASP A 463 16.63 14.68 11.84
C ASP A 463 17.19 15.78 10.94
N LYS A 464 17.86 16.79 11.54
CA LYS A 464 18.61 17.80 10.80
C LYS A 464 19.69 17.17 9.91
N ASN A 465 20.42 16.18 10.41
CA ASN A 465 21.41 15.45 9.61
C ASN A 465 20.79 14.69 8.44
N GLU A 466 19.63 14.04 8.64
CA GLU A 466 18.92 13.38 7.54
C GLU A 466 18.42 14.39 6.50
N PHE A 467 17.90 15.54 6.94
CA PHE A 467 17.52 16.63 6.04
C PHE A 467 18.72 17.17 5.27
N MET A 468 19.86 17.37 5.92
CA MET A 468 21.09 17.85 5.27
C MET A 468 21.66 16.87 4.24
N LYS A 469 21.39 15.56 4.33
CA LYS A 469 21.76 14.59 3.28
C LYS A 469 21.06 14.89 1.96
N LEU A 470 19.82 15.39 2.00
CA LEU A 470 19.13 15.81 0.78
C LEU A 470 19.75 17.06 0.16
N MET A 471 20.36 17.92 0.99
CA MET A 471 20.99 19.16 0.54
C MET A 471 22.38 18.92 -0.08
N GLU A 472 22.98 17.73 0.12
CA GLU A 472 24.29 17.35 -0.45
C GLU A 472 24.23 17.02 -1.95
N TRP A 473 23.03 16.92 -2.51
CA TRP A 473 22.81 16.40 -3.85
C TRP A 473 22.99 17.49 -4.92
N ASP A 474 24.15 17.60 -5.46
CA ASP A 474 24.49 18.56 -6.51
C ASP A 474 23.92 18.20 -7.91
N THR A 475 23.43 16.98 -8.10
CA THR A 475 22.76 16.56 -9.35
C THR A 475 21.26 16.84 -9.36
N LEU A 476 20.66 17.16 -8.21
CA LEU A 476 19.22 17.43 -8.15
C LEU A 476 18.87 18.73 -8.86
N GLU A 477 17.99 18.64 -9.86
CA GLU A 477 17.32 19.75 -10.53
C GLU A 477 15.98 20.08 -9.87
N GLN A 478 15.38 19.10 -9.18
CA GLN A 478 14.11 19.25 -8.48
C GLN A 478 14.08 18.48 -7.17
N LEU A 479 13.72 19.16 -6.07
CA LEU A 479 13.48 18.58 -4.75
C LEU A 479 12.14 19.07 -4.20
N GLN A 480 11.23 18.16 -3.87
CA GLN A 480 9.91 18.50 -3.33
C GLN A 480 9.70 17.84 -1.96
N LEU A 481 9.49 18.68 -0.94
CA LEU A 481 9.27 18.31 0.46
C LEU A 481 8.04 19.01 1.06
N SER A 482 7.14 19.50 0.22
CA SER A 482 5.96 20.23 0.66
C SER A 482 4.95 19.35 1.37
N TYR A 483 4.08 19.98 2.16
CA TYR A 483 2.93 19.30 2.76
C TYR A 483 3.34 18.06 3.57
N GLY A 484 4.35 18.25 4.42
CA GLY A 484 4.90 17.24 5.33
C GLY A 484 4.79 17.67 6.78
N PHE A 485 5.58 17.03 7.64
CA PHE A 485 5.77 17.41 9.04
C PHE A 485 7.22 17.77 9.31
N ILE A 486 7.73 18.76 8.56
CA ILE A 486 9.05 19.33 8.82
C ILE A 486 8.83 20.54 9.74
N GLU A 487 9.33 20.49 10.97
CA GLU A 487 9.22 21.58 11.95
C GLU A 487 10.61 22.02 12.47
N GLY A 488 10.64 23.13 13.18
CA GLY A 488 11.85 23.73 13.70
C GLY A 488 12.50 24.71 12.72
N GLU A 489 13.74 25.09 13.00
CA GLU A 489 14.48 26.05 12.19
C GLU A 489 15.33 25.37 11.11
N LEU A 490 15.32 25.95 9.91
CA LEU A 490 16.21 25.50 8.82
C LEU A 490 17.68 25.55 9.25
N PRO A 491 18.53 24.66 8.71
CA PRO A 491 19.96 24.72 8.98
C PRO A 491 20.52 26.10 8.67
N THR A 492 21.35 26.61 9.58
CA THR A 492 21.93 27.95 9.49
C THR A 492 22.97 28.06 8.37
N ASP A 493 23.24 29.28 7.92
CA ASP A 493 24.30 29.53 6.93
C ASP A 493 25.66 28.99 7.40
N GLU A 494 25.94 29.05 8.71
CA GLU A 494 27.17 28.56 9.30
C GLU A 494 27.29 27.03 9.23
N GLU A 495 26.20 26.31 9.57
CA GLU A 495 26.12 24.86 9.44
C GLU A 495 26.29 24.43 7.98
N MET A 496 25.60 25.10 7.04
CA MET A 496 25.68 24.81 5.62
C MET A 496 27.05 25.15 5.02
N MET A 497 27.65 26.30 5.43
CA MET A 497 28.98 26.69 4.97
C MET A 497 30.06 25.69 5.42
N ALA A 498 29.98 25.22 6.66
CA ALA A 498 30.91 24.23 7.19
C ALA A 498 30.84 22.89 6.40
N LYS A 499 29.69 22.56 5.86
CA LYS A 499 29.45 21.29 5.13
C LYS A 499 29.69 21.40 3.62
N PHE A 500 29.23 22.49 3.00
CA PHE A 500 29.17 22.60 1.52
C PHE A 500 30.13 23.64 0.95
N GLY A 501 30.68 24.53 1.78
CA GLY A 501 31.46 25.66 1.30
C GLY A 501 30.61 26.70 0.55
N ASN A 502 31.27 27.58 -0.19
CA ASN A 502 30.60 28.64 -0.95
C ASN A 502 30.61 28.40 -2.48
N TYR A 503 29.93 29.25 -3.22
CA TYR A 503 29.84 29.17 -4.68
C TYR A 503 31.20 29.30 -5.39
N SER A 504 32.16 30.04 -4.86
CA SER A 504 33.49 30.14 -5.43
C SER A 504 34.27 28.82 -5.36
N GLN A 505 34.15 28.13 -4.21
CA GLN A 505 34.75 26.80 -4.03
C GLN A 505 34.08 25.75 -4.94
N TYR A 506 32.74 25.75 -4.97
CA TYR A 506 31.97 24.83 -5.83
C TYR A 506 32.31 25.00 -7.31
N ALA A 507 32.30 26.24 -7.83
CA ALA A 507 32.62 26.53 -9.22
C ALA A 507 34.07 26.17 -9.60
N SER A 508 35.00 26.22 -8.68
CA SER A 508 36.37 25.79 -8.94
C SER A 508 36.50 24.27 -9.10
N GLN A 509 35.64 23.50 -8.46
CA GLN A 509 35.59 22.04 -8.50
C GLN A 509 34.70 21.50 -9.64
N HIS A 510 33.66 22.25 -10.01
CA HIS A 510 32.63 21.90 -10.98
C HIS A 510 32.46 23.00 -12.04
N PRO A 511 33.47 23.30 -12.87
CA PRO A 511 33.43 24.44 -13.78
C PRO A 511 32.35 24.34 -14.86
N ASP A 512 31.91 23.12 -15.19
CA ASP A 512 30.92 22.84 -16.22
C ASP A 512 29.48 22.71 -15.67
N ALA A 513 29.27 22.95 -14.38
CA ALA A 513 27.93 22.87 -13.78
C ALA A 513 27.03 24.03 -14.30
N ASP A 514 25.75 23.74 -14.50
CA ASP A 514 24.76 24.72 -15.00
C ASP A 514 24.75 26.04 -14.21
N VAL A 515 24.88 25.97 -12.89
CA VAL A 515 24.92 27.15 -12.02
C VAL A 515 26.11 28.06 -12.35
N CYS A 516 27.21 27.52 -12.87
CA CYS A 516 28.39 28.32 -13.23
C CYS A 516 28.10 29.36 -14.31
N THR A 517 27.16 29.09 -15.21
CA THR A 517 26.67 30.06 -16.19
C THR A 517 25.99 31.25 -15.48
N LEU A 518 25.08 30.95 -14.54
CA LEU A 518 24.42 32.01 -13.74
C LEU A 518 25.43 32.80 -12.89
N LEU A 519 26.41 32.10 -12.31
CA LEU A 519 27.49 32.75 -11.54
C LEU A 519 28.39 33.63 -12.39
N ALA A 520 28.52 33.38 -13.68
CA ALA A 520 29.26 34.24 -14.60
C ALA A 520 28.44 35.48 -15.05
N ASP A 521 27.16 35.26 -15.32
CA ASP A 521 26.32 36.25 -15.99
C ASP A 521 25.55 37.16 -15.01
N THR A 522 24.83 36.58 -14.06
CA THR A 522 23.91 37.32 -13.21
C THR A 522 24.21 37.29 -11.71
N CYS A 523 24.90 36.28 -11.24
CA CYS A 523 25.20 36.05 -9.83
C CYS A 523 26.71 36.11 -9.50
N GLN A 524 27.48 36.87 -10.27
CA GLN A 524 28.92 37.01 -10.09
C GLN A 524 29.33 37.43 -8.67
N TRP A 525 28.48 38.21 -8.00
CA TRP A 525 28.66 38.62 -6.63
C TRP A 525 28.84 37.43 -5.65
N LEU A 526 28.12 36.34 -5.82
CA LEU A 526 28.25 35.11 -5.00
C LEU A 526 29.66 34.50 -5.12
N LYS A 527 30.36 34.72 -6.22
CA LYS A 527 31.65 34.10 -6.51
C LYS A 527 32.83 34.99 -6.13
N THR A 528 32.69 36.29 -6.31
CA THR A 528 33.90 37.18 -6.33
C THR A 528 33.90 38.29 -5.29
N SER A 529 32.81 38.53 -4.57
CA SER A 529 32.67 39.80 -3.87
C SER A 529 33.11 39.78 -2.41
N ASP A 530 34.12 40.60 -2.11
CA ASP A 530 34.41 41.11 -0.76
C ASP A 530 33.44 42.22 -0.34
N LYS A 531 32.59 42.69 -1.25
CA LYS A 531 31.55 43.69 -0.99
C LYS A 531 30.33 43.03 -0.37
N ALA A 532 29.78 43.68 0.66
CA ALA A 532 28.56 43.23 1.31
C ALA A 532 27.34 43.90 0.68
N VAL A 533 26.24 43.14 0.56
CA VAL A 533 24.90 43.65 0.27
C VAL A 533 24.14 43.84 1.56
N THR A 534 23.38 44.92 1.68
CA THR A 534 22.54 45.18 2.85
C THR A 534 21.10 44.77 2.53
N VAL A 535 20.60 43.83 3.33
CA VAL A 535 19.19 43.36 3.25
C VAL A 535 18.40 44.02 4.38
N LYS A 536 17.30 44.65 4.05
CA LYS A 536 16.39 45.30 5.01
C LYS A 536 15.19 44.40 5.27
N TYR A 537 14.79 44.30 6.52
CA TYR A 537 13.60 43.58 6.96
C TYR A 537 12.85 44.39 8.03
N ASP A 538 11.62 44.00 8.37
CA ASP A 538 10.87 44.68 9.41
C ASP A 538 11.52 44.47 10.76
N GLY A 539 12.10 45.56 11.30
CA GLY A 539 12.84 45.53 12.56
C GLY A 539 14.35 45.71 12.43
N GLY A 540 14.92 45.80 11.22
CA GLY A 540 16.34 46.05 11.05
C GLY A 540 16.90 45.86 9.65
N GLU A 541 18.22 45.75 9.62
CA GLU A 541 18.96 45.43 8.40
C GLU A 541 20.18 44.57 8.77
N PHE A 542 20.65 43.74 7.84
CA PHE A 542 21.90 43.03 7.95
C PHE A 542 22.69 43.09 6.64
N SER A 543 23.98 42.95 6.73
CA SER A 543 24.87 42.94 5.57
C SER A 543 25.53 41.58 5.42
N VAL A 544 25.58 41.06 4.18
CA VAL A 544 26.20 39.78 3.84
C VAL A 544 27.09 39.91 2.63
N LYS A 545 28.25 39.24 2.64
CA LYS A 545 29.11 39.11 1.47
C LYS A 545 28.74 37.90 0.66
N GLY A 546 28.91 37.94 -0.66
CA GLY A 546 28.64 36.81 -1.53
C GLY A 546 29.42 35.56 -1.16
N THR A 547 30.68 35.74 -0.72
CA THR A 547 31.52 34.62 -0.26
C THR A 547 31.07 33.97 1.05
N ASP A 548 30.18 34.63 1.80
CA ASP A 548 29.61 34.13 3.06
C ASP A 548 28.29 33.38 2.82
N VAL A 549 27.80 33.29 1.57
CA VAL A 549 26.61 32.52 1.19
C VAL A 549 26.99 31.06 0.88
N PRO A 550 26.47 30.09 1.62
CA PRO A 550 26.74 28.68 1.37
C PRO A 550 26.19 28.20 0.02
N CYS A 551 26.92 27.29 -0.64
CA CYS A 551 26.51 26.69 -1.88
C CYS A 551 25.67 25.41 -1.62
N VAL A 552 24.38 25.57 -1.50
CA VAL A 552 23.43 24.49 -1.21
C VAL A 552 22.59 24.23 -2.44
N LEU A 553 22.39 22.95 -2.82
CA LEU A 553 21.59 22.53 -3.97
C LEU A 553 21.88 23.34 -5.25
N PRO A 554 23.14 23.44 -5.70
CA PRO A 554 23.58 24.43 -6.67
C PRO A 554 22.88 24.35 -8.04
N ASN A 555 22.33 23.19 -8.42
CA ASN A 555 21.67 22.97 -9.70
C ASN A 555 20.15 22.80 -9.60
N THR A 556 19.58 22.99 -8.40
CA THR A 556 18.14 22.77 -8.15
C THR A 556 17.33 23.96 -8.65
N LYS A 557 16.60 23.75 -9.77
CA LYS A 557 15.71 24.73 -10.39
C LYS A 557 14.31 24.74 -9.75
N VAL A 558 13.92 23.65 -9.07
CA VAL A 558 12.64 23.52 -8.39
C VAL A 558 12.88 23.01 -6.96
N PHE A 559 12.52 23.83 -5.99
CA PHE A 559 12.62 23.47 -4.58
C PHE A 559 11.33 23.83 -3.83
N TYR A 560 10.66 22.85 -3.26
CA TYR A 560 9.40 23.01 -2.54
C TYR A 560 9.53 22.54 -1.10
N ILE A 561 9.35 23.49 -0.15
CA ILE A 561 9.32 23.24 1.30
C ILE A 561 8.09 23.89 1.97
N ASN A 562 7.13 24.34 1.16
CA ASN A 562 5.93 25.02 1.64
C ASN A 562 4.96 24.05 2.35
N LEU A 563 4.02 24.62 3.11
CA LEU A 563 2.98 23.90 3.85
C LEU A 563 3.58 22.86 4.81
N ASN A 564 4.66 23.24 5.48
CA ASN A 564 5.27 22.56 6.61
C ASN A 564 5.09 23.40 7.89
N PHE A 565 5.82 23.09 8.95
CA PHE A 565 5.74 23.74 10.25
C PHE A 565 7.07 24.44 10.62
N LEU A 566 7.76 24.93 9.61
CA LEU A 566 9.03 25.63 9.77
C LEU A 566 8.86 26.96 10.51
N THR A 567 9.86 27.33 11.27
CA THR A 567 9.91 28.55 12.11
C THR A 567 11.23 29.27 11.92
N GLY A 568 11.41 30.39 12.61
CA GLY A 568 12.67 31.10 12.70
C GLY A 568 13.01 31.93 11.48
N LYS A 569 14.31 32.08 11.23
CA LYS A 569 14.85 32.94 10.19
C LYS A 569 14.98 32.24 8.85
N LEU A 570 14.66 32.95 7.78
CA LEU A 570 14.98 32.48 6.43
C LEU A 570 16.49 32.65 6.17
N PRO A 571 17.27 31.56 5.95
CA PRO A 571 18.72 31.64 5.83
C PRO A 571 19.17 32.21 4.49
N ASN A 572 20.40 32.77 4.45
CA ASN A 572 20.97 33.38 3.25
C ASN A 572 21.16 32.38 2.09
N TRP A 573 21.41 31.09 2.38
CA TRP A 573 21.54 30.09 1.34
C TRP A 573 20.21 29.87 0.55
N ILE A 574 19.07 30.31 1.11
CA ILE A 574 17.80 30.40 0.37
C ILE A 574 17.66 31.80 -0.27
N ILE A 575 17.78 32.86 0.53
CA ILE A 575 17.51 34.23 0.09
C ILE A 575 18.35 34.61 -1.14
N PHE A 576 19.59 34.16 -1.22
CA PHE A 576 20.51 34.49 -2.30
C PHE A 576 20.78 33.30 -3.25
N HIS A 577 19.91 32.29 -3.27
CA HIS A 577 20.09 31.18 -4.17
C HIS A 577 19.97 31.58 -5.63
N PRO A 578 20.86 31.15 -6.55
CA PRO A 578 20.84 31.57 -7.96
C PRO A 578 19.53 31.25 -8.70
N TYR A 579 18.85 30.18 -8.31
CA TYR A 579 17.56 29.77 -8.89
C TYR A 579 16.34 30.21 -8.05
N LEU A 580 16.50 31.13 -7.10
CA LEU A 580 15.38 31.54 -6.26
C LEU A 580 14.19 32.08 -7.05
N ILE A 581 14.43 32.73 -8.19
CA ILE A 581 13.36 33.22 -9.05
C ILE A 581 12.52 32.09 -9.66
N ASP A 582 13.11 30.92 -9.87
CA ASP A 582 12.41 29.75 -10.39
C ASP A 582 11.65 29.03 -9.27
N TRP A 583 12.09 29.19 -8.01
CA TRP A 583 11.42 28.58 -6.84
C TRP A 583 10.14 29.34 -6.44
N TYR A 584 10.21 30.65 -6.52
CA TYR A 584 9.15 31.58 -6.18
C TYR A 584 8.35 31.86 -7.48
N PRO A 585 7.35 32.18 -7.47
CA PRO A 585 6.01 32.40 -7.23
C PRO A 585 5.06 31.20 -7.55
N GLU A 586 5.54 30.21 -8.28
CA GLU A 586 4.65 29.10 -8.69
C GLU A 586 4.26 28.19 -7.52
N SER A 587 5.09 28.13 -6.49
CA SER A 587 4.94 27.17 -5.41
C SER A 587 4.69 27.79 -4.05
N MET A 588 4.64 29.11 -3.93
CA MET A 588 4.57 29.76 -2.61
C MET A 588 5.57 29.18 -1.61
N VAL A 589 6.82 28.97 -2.04
CA VAL A 589 7.86 28.14 -1.41
C VAL A 589 8.03 28.39 0.08
N PHE A 590 7.77 29.61 0.53
CA PHE A 590 7.98 30.02 1.92
C PHE A 590 6.69 30.10 2.74
N GLN A 591 5.54 29.80 2.15
CA GLN A 591 4.28 29.74 2.87
C GLN A 591 4.26 28.45 3.72
N GLN A 592 4.16 28.61 5.03
CA GLN A 592 4.05 27.52 5.96
C GLN A 592 2.60 27.31 6.43
N GLU A 593 2.31 26.19 7.09
CA GLU A 593 1.03 26.00 7.77
C GLU A 593 0.82 27.08 8.83
N GLY A 594 -0.40 27.45 9.09
CA GLY A 594 -0.69 28.41 10.16
C GLY A 594 -0.68 27.77 11.54
N GLY A 595 -0.66 28.60 12.60
CA GLY A 595 -0.77 28.15 13.98
C GLY A 595 0.56 27.92 14.66
N LYS A 596 0.66 26.90 15.52
CA LYS A 596 1.85 26.61 16.31
C LYS A 596 2.36 25.21 16.01
N ASN A 597 3.67 25.05 16.04
CA ASN A 597 4.34 23.76 15.94
C ASN A 597 4.18 22.93 17.24
N SER A 598 4.82 21.76 17.29
CA SER A 598 4.73 20.85 18.45
C SER A 598 5.29 21.45 19.75
N ASP A 599 6.19 22.40 19.68
CA ASP A 599 6.80 23.10 20.83
C ASP A 599 6.05 24.37 21.22
N GLY A 600 4.95 24.67 20.53
CA GLY A 600 4.11 25.84 20.78
C GLY A 600 4.64 27.14 20.19
N VAL A 601 5.64 27.07 19.31
CA VAL A 601 6.21 28.21 18.57
C VAL A 601 5.30 28.53 17.38
N GLU A 602 5.12 29.80 17.09
CA GLU A 602 4.32 30.24 15.94
C GLU A 602 5.01 29.84 14.63
N VAL A 603 4.23 29.20 13.76
CA VAL A 603 4.72 28.65 12.48
C VAL A 603 4.85 29.77 11.45
N GLY A 604 5.93 29.72 10.67
CA GLY A 604 6.28 30.67 9.65
C GLY A 604 7.63 31.33 9.89
N PHE A 605 8.19 31.94 8.87
CA PHE A 605 9.45 32.66 8.97
C PHE A 605 9.22 34.06 9.51
N ASN A 606 9.95 34.43 10.56
CA ASN A 606 9.80 35.71 11.27
C ASN A 606 10.80 36.76 10.83
N GLU A 607 11.87 36.37 10.13
CA GLU A 607 12.88 37.27 9.58
C GLU A 607 13.03 37.03 8.07
N VAL A 608 12.33 37.81 7.30
CA VAL A 608 12.38 37.80 5.83
C VAL A 608 12.66 39.20 5.32
N PRO A 609 13.19 39.35 4.08
CA PRO A 609 13.42 40.68 3.50
C PRO A 609 12.15 41.52 3.46
N MET A 610 12.27 42.84 3.72
CA MET A 610 11.19 43.78 3.52
C MET A 610 10.70 43.74 2.07
N ASP A 611 9.39 43.94 1.92
CA ASP A 611 8.75 43.93 0.60
C ASP A 611 9.08 42.67 -0.21
N PHE A 612 8.76 41.54 0.40
CA PHE A 612 9.04 40.22 -0.13
C PHE A 612 8.53 40.03 -1.56
N ASP A 613 7.33 40.55 -1.87
CA ASP A 613 6.73 40.52 -3.20
C ASP A 613 7.53 41.33 -4.23
N TYR A 614 8.14 42.44 -3.80
CA TYR A 614 8.99 43.24 -4.66
C TYR A 614 10.33 42.51 -4.92
N PHE A 615 10.87 41.87 -3.90
CA PHE A 615 12.15 41.19 -3.96
C PHE A 615 12.12 39.94 -4.83
N TYR A 616 11.12 39.09 -4.63
CA TYR A 616 11.00 37.80 -5.32
C TYR A 616 10.01 37.79 -6.48
N GLY A 617 9.10 38.80 -6.57
CA GLY A 617 8.00 38.85 -7.54
C GLY A 617 6.78 38.06 -7.06
N LYS A 618 5.62 38.38 -7.68
CA LYS A 618 4.33 37.74 -7.36
C LYS A 618 3.99 36.59 -8.30
N GLN A 619 4.63 36.55 -9.44
CA GLN A 619 4.42 35.56 -10.49
C GLN A 619 5.74 35.23 -11.18
N ALA A 620 5.86 34.02 -11.70
CA ALA A 620 7.08 33.49 -12.32
C ALA A 620 7.69 34.44 -13.39
N ASN A 621 6.84 35.16 -14.11
CA ASN A 621 7.23 36.07 -15.17
C ASN A 621 7.09 37.56 -14.79
N ASP A 622 7.08 37.90 -13.51
CA ASP A 622 7.00 39.29 -13.08
C ASP A 622 8.28 40.05 -13.45
N GLN A 623 8.21 40.77 -14.56
CA GLN A 623 9.32 41.59 -15.07
C GLN A 623 9.71 42.73 -14.13
N ASN A 624 8.86 43.06 -13.15
CA ASN A 624 9.11 44.05 -12.14
C ASN A 624 9.75 43.46 -10.86
N ALA A 625 9.84 42.11 -10.77
CA ALA A 625 10.51 41.47 -9.66
C ALA A 625 11.95 42.01 -9.55
N ALA A 626 12.36 42.30 -8.32
CA ALA A 626 13.68 42.84 -8.08
C ALA A 626 14.77 41.77 -8.18
N PHE A 627 14.42 40.49 -8.00
CA PHE A 627 15.41 39.42 -7.79
C PHE A 627 16.41 39.25 -8.94
N PRO A 628 16.09 39.06 -10.20
CA PRO A 628 17.11 38.98 -11.23
C PRO A 628 17.87 40.29 -11.41
N LYS A 629 17.21 41.42 -11.10
CA LYS A 629 17.79 42.76 -11.16
C LYS A 629 18.50 43.12 -9.87
N TYR A 630 18.19 42.45 -8.79
CA TYR A 630 18.71 42.73 -7.43
C TYR A 630 20.22 42.50 -7.36
N PHE A 631 20.69 41.36 -7.83
CA PHE A 631 22.12 41.11 -7.87
C PHE A 631 22.87 42.12 -8.74
N GLY A 632 22.29 42.46 -9.91
CA GLY A 632 22.82 43.51 -10.77
C GLY A 632 22.71 44.90 -10.15
N LYS A 633 21.58 45.20 -9.52
CA LYS A 633 21.36 46.51 -8.88
C LYS A 633 22.27 46.78 -7.72
N TYR A 634 22.47 45.79 -6.83
CA TYR A 634 23.39 45.96 -5.68
C TYR A 634 24.84 46.07 -6.12
N VAL A 635 25.25 45.43 -7.17
CA VAL A 635 26.61 45.57 -7.74
C VAL A 635 26.80 46.91 -8.40
N LEU A 636 25.76 47.49 -9.02
CA LEU A 636 25.81 48.79 -9.73
C LEU A 636 25.66 50.00 -8.79
N GLU A 637 24.82 49.90 -7.74
CA GLU A 637 24.61 51.04 -6.81
C GLU A 637 25.81 51.33 -5.92
N GLU A 638 26.66 50.34 -5.64
CA GLU A 638 27.91 50.58 -4.92
C GLU A 638 28.99 51.25 -5.77
N GLU A 639 28.93 51.15 -7.11
CA GLU A 639 29.84 51.86 -8.03
C GLU A 639 29.49 53.34 -8.19
N THR A 640 28.25 53.75 -7.91
CA THR A 640 27.80 55.13 -8.04
C THR A 640 27.86 55.94 -6.76
N SER A 641 28.12 55.33 -5.60
CA SER A 641 28.31 56.08 -4.33
C SER A 641 29.76 56.47 -4.06
N GLY A 642 30.61 56.39 -5.05
CA GLY A 642 32.04 56.73 -4.98
C GLY A 642 32.44 57.97 -5.82
N GLU A 643 31.51 58.90 -6.12
CA GLU A 643 31.86 60.25 -6.62
C GLU A 643 31.42 61.37 -5.68
#